data_849b44a4b6bb5e57e2e799b7dc244e07
#
_entry.id   849b44a4b6bb5e57e2e799b7dc244e07
#
_cell.length_a   1.000
_cell.length_b   1.000
_cell.length_c   1.000
_cell.angle_alpha   90.00
_cell.angle_beta   90.00
_cell.angle_gamma   90.00
#
_symmetry.space_group_name_H-M   'P 1'
#
loop_
_entity.id
_entity.type
_entity.pdbx_description
1 polymer ?
#
loop_
_entity_poly.entity_id
_entity_poly.type
_entity_poly.pdbx_seq_one_letter_code
_entity_poly.pdbx_strand_id
1 'polypeptide(L)'
;MSDINEKITQEYDASQIQVLEGLEAVRLRPGMYIGSTSASGLHHLVYEIVDNAIDESLAGYCNHIEVTIEPGDVICVADNGRGIPVGIQGQTGKPALEVVYTVLHAGGKFGGGGYKVSGGLHGVGASVVNALSDWLEVSVHKNGQIYQMKFSRGEITQPMTVIGKTDHTGTVVRFHPDPEMFEETVFDYDTLHTRMREQAFLNAGLKITTDDKRPGQEQKDVMLYEGGIREFVKYINRNKNELHPEVIYMSGGREDSECEIAMQYNDGYNEILVSFANNIHTPEGGMHETGFKSALTRVLNAYGKKVNILKEGESVSGEDCREGLTAVISVKLTNPQFEGQTKAKLGNSDMRTLVDSVVSARLEQFLEENPAVGRTILEKAQTASKAREAARKARENIRRKNALEGSTLPGKLRDCNERDPALTELYIVEGDSAGGSATSGRDSRFQAILPLWGKMLNVEKVREEKVYGNDKLNPVITALGAGLGEDFDIAKLRYHKIIIMADADVDGSHIRTLLLTFFFRYMRPLIDHGYVYAAVPPLYKLTRGKASRVAYSDAERDRVSAELRGDNPNAKIDISRFKGLGEMDPHELWETTMNPETRTLKRIELDDAVKADEIFTILMGEKVEPRKEFIEQNAKYVVNLDV
;
A
#
# COMPACT_ATOMS: atom_id res chain seq x y z
N MET A 1 4.08 19.58 27.08
CA MET A 1 2.73 19.40 26.48
C MET A 1 2.02 20.71 26.59
N SER A 2 2.11 21.52 25.53
CA SER A 2 1.43 22.81 25.45
C SER A 2 -0.02 22.58 25.04
N ASP A 3 -0.93 23.01 25.84
CA ASP A 3 -2.17 23.77 25.61
C ASP A 3 -3.14 23.38 24.45
N ILE A 4 -3.16 22.12 23.98
CA ILE A 4 -4.23 21.66 23.06
C ILE A 4 -5.60 21.64 23.75
N ASN A 5 -5.64 21.63 25.09
CA ASN A 5 -6.87 21.60 25.90
C ASN A 5 -7.26 22.95 26.55
N GLU A 6 -6.55 24.05 26.28
CA GLU A 6 -7.03 25.36 26.72
C GLU A 6 -8.25 25.79 25.91
N LYS A 7 -9.31 26.14 26.62
CA LYS A 7 -10.51 26.72 26.02
C LYS A 7 -10.12 28.03 25.33
N ILE A 8 -10.33 28.08 23.99
CA ILE A 8 -10.19 29.31 23.24
C ILE A 8 -11.14 30.34 23.83
N THR A 9 -10.59 31.41 24.42
CA THR A 9 -11.36 32.49 25.07
C THR A 9 -11.79 33.57 24.09
N GLN A 10 -11.37 33.51 22.82
CA GLN A 10 -11.83 34.43 21.79
C GLN A 10 -13.27 34.11 21.36
N GLU A 11 -14.10 35.13 21.26
CA GLU A 11 -15.47 35.02 20.80
C GLU A 11 -15.47 34.58 19.32
N TYR A 12 -16.12 33.45 19.02
CA TYR A 12 -16.22 32.94 17.65
C TYR A 12 -17.26 33.74 16.88
N ASP A 13 -16.78 34.65 16.04
CA ASP A 13 -17.62 35.51 15.23
C ASP A 13 -17.37 35.37 13.70
N ALA A 14 -18.11 36.08 12.88
CA ALA A 14 -18.02 36.00 11.44
C ALA A 14 -16.64 36.41 10.87
N SER A 15 -15.82 37.19 11.61
CA SER A 15 -14.50 37.62 11.18
C SER A 15 -13.47 36.47 11.22
N GLN A 16 -13.76 35.39 11.96
CA GLN A 16 -12.91 34.19 12.05
C GLN A 16 -13.18 33.17 10.94
N ILE A 17 -14.23 33.39 10.15
CA ILE A 17 -14.51 32.54 8.98
C ILE A 17 -13.63 33.03 7.83
N GLN A 18 -12.58 32.26 7.52
CA GLN A 18 -11.71 32.53 6.37
C GLN A 18 -12.26 31.82 5.13
N VAL A 19 -12.39 32.55 4.04
CA VAL A 19 -12.68 32.00 2.71
C VAL A 19 -11.36 31.92 1.96
N LEU A 20 -10.93 30.69 1.66
CA LEU A 20 -9.74 30.44 0.86
C LEU A 20 -10.14 30.37 -0.60
N GLU A 21 -9.50 31.18 -1.44
CA GLU A 21 -9.76 31.22 -2.88
C GLU A 21 -8.59 30.62 -3.67
N GLY A 22 -8.92 29.97 -4.80
CA GLY A 22 -7.91 29.47 -5.74
C GLY A 22 -6.95 28.42 -5.17
N LEU A 23 -5.68 28.51 -5.59
CA LEU A 23 -4.65 27.53 -5.25
C LEU A 23 -4.06 27.71 -3.85
N GLU A 24 -4.33 28.82 -3.17
CA GLU A 24 -3.92 29.02 -1.79
C GLU A 24 -4.55 28.00 -0.85
N ALA A 25 -5.82 27.60 -1.12
CA ALA A 25 -6.50 26.54 -0.38
C ALA A 25 -5.74 25.20 -0.43
N VAL A 26 -5.12 24.87 -1.56
CA VAL A 26 -4.34 23.64 -1.76
C VAL A 26 -3.08 23.69 -0.90
N ARG A 27 -2.36 24.81 -0.89
CA ARG A 27 -1.13 24.98 -0.12
C ARG A 27 -1.37 24.98 1.39
N LEU A 28 -2.51 25.54 1.83
CA LEU A 28 -2.89 25.55 3.26
C LEU A 28 -3.35 24.17 3.77
N ARG A 29 -3.95 23.36 2.93
CA ARG A 29 -4.53 22.05 3.29
C ARG A 29 -4.20 20.98 2.24
N PRO A 30 -2.90 20.69 1.98
CA PRO A 30 -2.50 19.75 0.93
C PRO A 30 -3.06 18.34 1.15
N GLY A 31 -3.16 17.89 2.40
CA GLY A 31 -3.72 16.59 2.74
C GLY A 31 -5.16 16.34 2.25
N MET A 32 -5.95 17.40 2.01
CA MET A 32 -7.30 17.27 1.43
C MET A 32 -7.25 16.85 -0.05
N TYR A 33 -6.15 17.11 -0.76
CA TYR A 33 -6.03 16.88 -2.20
C TYR A 33 -5.12 15.69 -2.54
N ILE A 34 -4.03 15.49 -1.77
CA ILE A 34 -3.03 14.45 -2.02
C ILE A 34 -2.90 13.43 -0.87
N GLY A 35 -3.77 13.51 0.14
CA GLY A 35 -3.82 12.59 1.28
C GLY A 35 -2.79 12.89 2.38
N SER A 36 -1.54 13.14 2.04
CA SER A 36 -0.46 13.48 2.98
C SER A 36 0.61 14.34 2.33
N THR A 37 1.57 14.84 3.12
CA THR A 37 2.80 15.52 2.64
C THR A 37 4.05 14.65 2.79
N SER A 38 3.87 13.37 3.12
CA SER A 38 4.92 12.34 3.15
C SER A 38 5.28 11.85 1.75
N ALA A 39 6.17 10.87 1.64
CA ALA A 39 6.55 10.24 0.37
C ALA A 39 5.34 9.77 -0.47
N SER A 40 4.28 9.27 0.16
CA SER A 40 3.05 8.85 -0.55
C SER A 40 2.37 10.01 -1.27
N GLY A 41 2.20 11.16 -0.60
CA GLY A 41 1.64 12.37 -1.23
C GLY A 41 2.56 12.97 -2.30
N LEU A 42 3.89 12.85 -2.12
CA LEU A 42 4.86 13.26 -3.12
C LEU A 42 4.67 12.49 -4.44
N HIS A 43 4.59 11.16 -4.38
CA HIS A 43 4.39 10.31 -5.55
C HIS A 43 3.00 10.53 -6.19
N HIS A 44 2.00 10.93 -5.40
CA HIS A 44 0.67 11.25 -5.90
C HIS A 44 0.67 12.40 -6.92
N LEU A 45 1.58 13.37 -6.82
CA LEU A 45 1.75 14.41 -7.83
C LEU A 45 2.03 13.83 -9.22
N VAL A 46 2.89 12.80 -9.29
CA VAL A 46 3.20 12.12 -10.55
C VAL A 46 1.97 11.40 -11.08
N TYR A 47 1.23 10.73 -10.21
CA TYR A 47 0.02 9.99 -10.59
C TYR A 47 -1.04 10.91 -11.21
N GLU A 48 -1.26 12.10 -10.67
CA GLU A 48 -2.23 13.06 -11.21
C GLU A 48 -1.87 13.53 -12.64
N ILE A 49 -0.59 13.69 -12.95
CA ILE A 49 -0.15 14.04 -14.32
C ILE A 49 -0.25 12.83 -15.26
N VAL A 50 0.17 11.65 -14.81
CA VAL A 50 0.09 10.42 -15.59
C VAL A 50 -1.37 10.04 -15.88
N ASP A 51 -2.27 10.16 -14.91
CA ASP A 51 -3.70 9.87 -15.08
C ASP A 51 -4.33 10.74 -16.19
N ASN A 52 -3.85 11.97 -16.39
CA ASN A 52 -4.28 12.80 -17.52
C ASN A 52 -3.83 12.22 -18.87
N ALA A 53 -2.61 11.66 -18.95
CA ALA A 53 -2.12 10.98 -20.15
C ALA A 53 -2.84 9.64 -20.39
N ILE A 54 -3.16 8.90 -19.31
CA ILE A 54 -4.00 7.69 -19.38
C ILE A 54 -5.40 8.01 -19.90
N ASP A 55 -6.01 9.11 -19.48
CA ASP A 55 -7.32 9.53 -19.99
C ASP A 55 -7.28 9.80 -21.51
N GLU A 56 -6.17 10.35 -22.04
CA GLU A 56 -5.96 10.47 -23.50
C GLU A 56 -5.85 9.09 -24.16
N SER A 57 -5.26 8.11 -23.49
CA SER A 57 -5.18 6.73 -23.98
C SER A 57 -6.56 6.06 -23.97
N LEU A 58 -7.35 6.21 -22.91
CA LEU A 58 -8.73 5.72 -22.81
C LEU A 58 -9.64 6.36 -23.90
N ALA A 59 -9.35 7.60 -24.26
CA ALA A 59 -10.03 8.27 -25.36
C ALA A 59 -9.52 7.83 -26.76
N GLY A 60 -8.49 6.97 -26.83
CA GLY A 60 -7.95 6.42 -28.08
C GLY A 60 -6.94 7.31 -28.81
N TYR A 61 -6.40 8.33 -28.16
CA TYR A 61 -5.49 9.30 -28.78
C TYR A 61 -4.03 9.20 -28.31
N CYS A 62 -3.75 8.45 -27.26
CA CYS A 62 -2.40 8.28 -26.72
C CYS A 62 -2.04 6.79 -26.70
N ASN A 63 -0.85 6.45 -27.18
CA ASN A 63 -0.31 5.09 -27.15
C ASN A 63 1.12 5.01 -26.60
N HIS A 64 1.68 6.14 -26.15
CA HIS A 64 2.98 6.19 -25.50
C HIS A 64 3.02 7.29 -24.44
N ILE A 65 3.43 6.89 -23.24
CA ILE A 65 3.67 7.78 -22.11
C ILE A 65 5.11 7.54 -21.64
N GLU A 66 5.85 8.62 -21.38
CA GLU A 66 7.20 8.57 -20.84
C GLU A 66 7.23 9.32 -19.50
N VAL A 67 7.71 8.66 -18.45
CA VAL A 67 7.88 9.21 -17.10
C VAL A 67 9.37 9.18 -16.77
N THR A 68 9.96 10.35 -16.62
CA THR A 68 11.40 10.51 -16.36
C THR A 68 11.63 11.19 -15.02
N ILE A 69 12.53 10.64 -14.21
CA ILE A 69 13.11 11.32 -13.05
C ILE A 69 14.42 11.93 -13.52
N GLU A 70 14.47 13.24 -13.62
CA GLU A 70 15.66 13.99 -14.02
C GLU A 70 16.56 14.30 -12.80
N PRO A 71 17.85 14.66 -13.02
CA PRO A 71 18.72 15.11 -11.93
C PRO A 71 18.10 16.25 -11.11
N GLY A 72 18.22 16.18 -9.79
CA GLY A 72 17.60 17.16 -8.87
C GLY A 72 16.14 16.87 -8.56
N ASP A 73 15.72 15.61 -8.72
CA ASP A 73 14.36 15.14 -8.41
C ASP A 73 13.24 15.89 -9.15
N VAL A 74 13.53 16.24 -10.41
CA VAL A 74 12.55 16.80 -11.34
C VAL A 74 11.81 15.68 -12.04
N ILE A 75 10.49 15.75 -12.07
CA ILE A 75 9.67 14.83 -12.85
C ILE A 75 9.37 15.44 -14.22
N CYS A 76 9.50 14.61 -15.25
CA CYS A 76 9.04 14.90 -16.60
C CYS A 76 8.08 13.79 -17.05
N VAL A 77 6.83 14.16 -17.36
CA VAL A 77 5.84 13.27 -17.96
C VAL A 77 5.53 13.77 -19.35
N ALA A 78 5.70 12.92 -20.35
CA ALA A 78 5.40 13.21 -21.74
C ALA A 78 4.40 12.20 -22.30
N ASP A 79 3.37 12.68 -23.00
CA ASP A 79 2.42 11.87 -23.75
C ASP A 79 2.38 12.27 -25.23
N ASN A 80 1.90 11.37 -26.08
CA ASN A 80 1.65 11.63 -27.48
C ASN A 80 0.16 11.76 -27.82
N GLY A 81 -0.65 12.25 -26.87
CA GLY A 81 -2.08 12.49 -27.02
C GLY A 81 -2.40 13.70 -27.90
N ARG A 82 -3.64 14.21 -27.81
CA ARG A 82 -4.10 15.37 -28.58
C ARG A 82 -3.48 16.70 -28.17
N GLY A 83 -2.83 16.75 -27.01
CA GLY A 83 -2.36 17.97 -26.37
C GLY A 83 -3.50 18.83 -25.77
N ILE A 84 -3.24 19.46 -24.63
CA ILE A 84 -4.20 20.36 -23.95
C ILE A 84 -4.65 21.45 -24.92
N PRO A 85 -5.94 21.85 -24.91
CA PRO A 85 -6.42 22.97 -25.73
C PRO A 85 -5.66 24.27 -25.44
N VAL A 86 -5.23 24.98 -26.49
CA VAL A 86 -4.46 26.23 -26.40
C VAL A 86 -5.31 27.47 -26.73
N GLY A 87 -6.58 27.28 -27.15
CA GLY A 87 -7.50 28.37 -27.43
C GLY A 87 -8.03 29.07 -26.17
N ILE A 88 -8.76 30.17 -26.37
CA ILE A 88 -9.37 30.89 -25.27
C ILE A 88 -10.61 30.15 -24.76
N GLN A 89 -10.71 29.95 -23.46
CA GLN A 89 -11.87 29.37 -22.80
C GLN A 89 -12.98 30.46 -22.65
N GLY A 90 -14.17 30.15 -23.15
CA GLY A 90 -15.21 31.18 -23.37
C GLY A 90 -15.79 31.81 -22.08
N GLN A 91 -15.80 31.11 -20.95
CA GLN A 91 -16.33 31.63 -19.68
C GLN A 91 -15.33 32.51 -18.94
N THR A 92 -14.05 32.15 -18.98
CA THR A 92 -12.99 32.85 -18.24
C THR A 92 -12.29 33.92 -19.07
N GLY A 93 -12.37 33.85 -20.40
CA GLY A 93 -11.62 34.72 -21.30
C GLY A 93 -10.10 34.47 -21.30
N LYS A 94 -9.63 33.40 -20.65
CA LYS A 94 -8.23 33.04 -20.52
C LYS A 94 -7.88 31.86 -21.44
N PRO A 95 -6.57 31.63 -21.76
CA PRO A 95 -6.15 30.43 -22.45
C PRO A 95 -6.59 29.18 -21.66
N ALA A 96 -7.11 28.16 -22.36
CA ALA A 96 -7.55 26.92 -21.69
C ALA A 96 -6.41 26.24 -20.91
N LEU A 97 -5.17 26.31 -21.42
CA LEU A 97 -3.98 25.83 -20.72
C LEU A 97 -3.78 26.53 -19.35
N GLU A 98 -3.96 27.87 -19.29
CA GLU A 98 -3.92 28.61 -18.04
C GLU A 98 -5.01 28.13 -17.07
N VAL A 99 -6.24 27.99 -17.56
CA VAL A 99 -7.39 27.60 -16.73
C VAL A 99 -7.17 26.23 -16.09
N VAL A 100 -6.66 25.26 -16.84
CA VAL A 100 -6.39 23.88 -16.34
C VAL A 100 -5.38 23.87 -15.18
N TYR A 101 -4.39 24.75 -15.20
CA TYR A 101 -3.33 24.79 -14.17
C TYR A 101 -3.57 25.79 -13.04
N THR A 102 -4.50 26.74 -13.17
CA THR A 102 -4.69 27.80 -12.16
C THR A 102 -6.08 27.82 -11.52
N VAL A 103 -7.04 27.10 -12.09
CA VAL A 103 -8.42 27.10 -11.58
C VAL A 103 -8.80 25.71 -11.09
N LEU A 104 -9.23 25.61 -9.82
CA LEU A 104 -9.78 24.38 -9.26
C LEU A 104 -11.14 24.07 -9.92
N HIS A 105 -11.44 22.78 -10.05
CA HIS A 105 -12.68 22.29 -10.67
C HIS A 105 -12.89 22.78 -12.11
N ALA A 106 -11.79 22.90 -12.86
CA ALA A 106 -11.80 23.22 -14.29
C ALA A 106 -11.21 22.06 -15.10
N GLY A 107 -11.88 21.70 -16.20
CA GLY A 107 -11.39 20.62 -17.08
C GLY A 107 -12.41 20.17 -18.12
N GLY A 108 -11.94 19.48 -19.15
CA GLY A 108 -12.77 18.96 -20.25
C GLY A 108 -13.55 17.66 -19.92
N LYS A 109 -13.51 17.21 -18.67
CA LYS A 109 -14.07 15.93 -18.22
C LYS A 109 -15.46 16.07 -17.55
N PHE A 110 -15.99 17.29 -17.42
CA PHE A 110 -17.31 17.59 -16.83
C PHE A 110 -18.45 17.57 -17.87
N GLY A 111 -18.62 16.47 -18.61
CA GLY A 111 -19.78 16.29 -19.50
C GLY A 111 -19.68 16.97 -20.88
N GLY A 112 -18.52 17.47 -21.28
CA GLY A 112 -18.30 18.19 -22.53
C GLY A 112 -18.05 17.35 -23.78
N GLY A 113 -18.25 16.03 -23.77
CA GLY A 113 -18.06 15.16 -24.94
C GLY A 113 -16.60 14.86 -25.32
N GLY A 114 -15.62 15.36 -24.56
CA GLY A 114 -14.20 15.14 -24.84
C GLY A 114 -13.69 13.78 -24.37
N TYR A 115 -14.31 13.21 -23.34
CA TYR A 115 -13.97 11.92 -22.73
C TYR A 115 -15.25 11.16 -22.36
N LYS A 116 -15.35 9.90 -22.73
CA LYS A 116 -16.46 9.02 -22.38
C LYS A 116 -16.23 8.38 -21.01
N VAL A 117 -14.99 8.00 -20.77
CA VAL A 117 -14.48 7.41 -19.52
C VAL A 117 -13.25 8.20 -19.10
N SER A 118 -13.14 8.57 -17.85
CA SER A 118 -11.93 9.20 -17.31
C SER A 118 -11.72 8.83 -15.85
N GLY A 119 -10.45 8.78 -15.42
CA GLY A 119 -10.06 8.66 -14.02
C GLY A 119 -10.06 10.00 -13.29
N GLY A 120 -9.76 11.07 -14.00
CA GLY A 120 -9.77 12.45 -13.49
C GLY A 120 -11.17 13.04 -13.40
N LEU A 121 -11.81 12.97 -12.22
CA LEU A 121 -13.21 13.35 -12.01
C LEU A 121 -13.39 14.76 -11.47
N HIS A 122 -12.43 15.24 -10.68
CA HIS A 122 -12.60 16.46 -9.89
C HIS A 122 -12.08 17.71 -10.58
N GLY A 123 -11.31 17.57 -11.68
CA GLY A 123 -10.72 18.70 -12.42
C GLY A 123 -9.76 19.53 -11.57
N VAL A 124 -9.02 18.86 -10.66
CA VAL A 124 -8.09 19.55 -9.75
C VAL A 124 -6.65 19.06 -9.87
N GLY A 125 -6.38 17.88 -10.43
CA GLY A 125 -5.06 17.25 -10.40
C GLY A 125 -3.94 18.15 -10.92
N ALA A 126 -4.07 18.69 -12.14
CA ALA A 126 -3.03 19.55 -12.72
C ALA A 126 -2.80 20.83 -11.91
N SER A 127 -3.86 21.45 -11.41
CA SER A 127 -3.78 22.67 -10.59
C SER A 127 -3.21 22.39 -9.19
N VAL A 128 -3.47 21.22 -8.62
CA VAL A 128 -2.89 20.77 -7.35
C VAL A 128 -1.39 20.55 -7.50
N VAL A 129 -0.94 19.86 -8.57
CA VAL A 129 0.49 19.69 -8.85
C VAL A 129 1.19 21.02 -9.02
N ASN A 130 0.58 21.98 -9.74
CA ASN A 130 1.09 23.33 -9.89
C ASN A 130 1.21 24.06 -8.55
N ALA A 131 0.18 24.00 -7.69
CA ALA A 131 0.19 24.66 -6.38
C ALA A 131 1.26 24.11 -5.43
N LEU A 132 1.58 22.80 -5.53
CA LEU A 132 2.50 22.09 -4.65
C LEU A 132 3.91 21.93 -5.25
N SER A 133 4.20 22.59 -6.36
CA SER A 133 5.52 22.64 -7.00
C SER A 133 6.15 24.02 -6.81
N ASP A 134 7.45 24.06 -6.53
CA ASP A 134 8.19 25.32 -6.50
C ASP A 134 8.33 25.93 -7.91
N TRP A 135 8.39 25.07 -8.94
CA TRP A 135 8.18 25.43 -10.33
C TRP A 135 7.53 24.30 -11.14
N LEU A 136 6.77 24.70 -12.15
CA LEU A 136 6.17 23.80 -13.12
C LEU A 136 6.24 24.42 -14.52
N GLU A 137 6.61 23.59 -15.51
CA GLU A 137 6.64 23.95 -16.92
C GLU A 137 5.75 22.98 -17.70
N VAL A 138 4.86 23.51 -18.52
CA VAL A 138 4.03 22.73 -19.43
C VAL A 138 4.29 23.14 -20.86
N SER A 139 4.58 22.16 -21.72
CA SER A 139 4.76 22.34 -23.17
C SER A 139 3.71 21.51 -23.90
N VAL A 140 2.94 22.16 -24.77
CA VAL A 140 1.87 21.51 -25.55
C VAL A 140 2.23 21.55 -27.03
N HIS A 141 2.31 20.37 -27.62
CA HIS A 141 2.54 20.15 -29.06
C HIS A 141 1.17 20.08 -29.76
N LYS A 142 0.81 21.14 -30.47
CA LYS A 142 -0.52 21.23 -31.11
C LYS A 142 -0.53 22.20 -32.27
N ASN A 143 -1.33 21.91 -33.30
CA ASN A 143 -1.51 22.80 -34.46
C ASN A 143 -0.19 23.20 -35.15
N GLY A 144 0.80 22.29 -35.17
CA GLY A 144 2.10 22.54 -35.79
C GLY A 144 3.04 23.44 -34.97
N GLN A 145 2.68 23.78 -33.73
CA GLN A 145 3.45 24.66 -32.84
C GLN A 145 3.64 24.02 -31.47
N ILE A 146 4.67 24.47 -30.77
CA ILE A 146 4.93 24.14 -29.37
C ILE A 146 4.59 25.37 -28.53
N TYR A 147 3.55 25.24 -27.70
CA TYR A 147 3.14 26.26 -26.75
C TYR A 147 3.72 25.93 -25.39
N GLN A 148 4.30 26.91 -24.70
CA GLN A 148 4.87 26.72 -23.38
C GLN A 148 4.32 27.74 -22.40
N MET A 149 4.10 27.28 -21.17
CA MET A 149 3.71 28.11 -20.03
C MET A 149 4.48 27.66 -18.79
N LYS A 150 4.87 28.60 -17.91
CA LYS A 150 5.61 28.30 -16.69
C LYS A 150 4.93 28.91 -15.47
N PHE A 151 5.11 28.21 -14.37
CA PHE A 151 4.49 28.54 -13.08
C PHE A 151 5.51 28.38 -11.96
N SER A 152 5.25 29.05 -10.84
CA SER A 152 5.93 28.82 -9.56
C SER A 152 4.87 28.91 -8.45
N ARG A 153 4.77 27.86 -7.65
CA ARG A 153 3.85 27.79 -6.50
C ARG A 153 2.40 28.17 -6.84
N GLY A 154 1.95 27.75 -8.04
CA GLY A 154 0.62 28.07 -8.55
C GLY A 154 0.51 29.35 -9.35
N GLU A 155 1.47 30.26 -9.24
CA GLU A 155 1.46 31.57 -9.93
C GLU A 155 2.13 31.49 -11.30
N ILE A 156 1.60 32.26 -12.27
CA ILE A 156 2.16 32.31 -13.63
C ILE A 156 3.45 33.12 -13.63
N THR A 157 4.56 32.50 -13.98
CA THR A 157 5.86 33.16 -14.16
C THR A 157 6.15 33.48 -15.63
N GLN A 158 5.62 32.68 -16.56
CA GLN A 158 5.68 32.94 -17.99
C GLN A 158 4.31 32.62 -18.62
N PRO A 159 3.63 33.62 -19.20
CA PRO A 159 2.40 33.40 -19.95
C PRO A 159 2.63 32.47 -21.15
N MET A 160 1.54 31.90 -21.67
CA MET A 160 1.60 31.02 -22.82
C MET A 160 2.29 31.68 -24.01
N THR A 161 3.39 31.10 -24.47
CA THR A 161 4.19 31.56 -25.60
C THR A 161 4.47 30.42 -26.57
N VAL A 162 4.64 30.74 -27.85
CA VAL A 162 5.10 29.79 -28.85
C VAL A 162 6.62 29.73 -28.83
N ILE A 163 7.19 28.57 -28.57
CA ILE A 163 8.65 28.38 -28.45
C ILE A 163 9.24 27.60 -29.65
N GLY A 164 8.42 26.99 -30.49
CA GLY A 164 8.90 26.19 -31.61
C GLY A 164 7.80 25.67 -32.52
N LYS A 165 8.21 24.85 -33.49
CA LYS A 165 7.33 24.09 -34.39
C LYS A 165 7.42 22.62 -34.07
N THR A 166 6.37 21.87 -34.36
CA THR A 166 6.28 20.42 -34.15
C THR A 166 5.48 19.77 -35.28
N ASP A 167 5.75 18.50 -35.56
CA ASP A 167 5.03 17.67 -36.50
C ASP A 167 4.14 16.61 -35.81
N HIS A 168 4.16 16.58 -34.47
CA HIS A 168 3.38 15.68 -33.65
C HIS A 168 2.52 16.43 -32.63
N THR A 169 1.62 15.71 -31.96
CA THR A 169 0.81 16.23 -30.86
C THR A 169 1.22 15.57 -29.55
N GLY A 170 0.89 16.23 -28.43
CA GLY A 170 1.15 15.69 -27.09
C GLY A 170 1.30 16.78 -26.04
N THR A 171 1.48 16.36 -24.81
CA THR A 171 1.76 17.25 -23.67
C THR A 171 3.01 16.78 -22.95
N VAL A 172 3.86 17.73 -22.56
CA VAL A 172 5.04 17.51 -21.73
C VAL A 172 4.91 18.37 -20.49
N VAL A 173 4.89 17.75 -19.32
CA VAL A 173 4.82 18.44 -18.02
C VAL A 173 6.09 18.15 -17.25
N ARG A 174 6.82 19.20 -16.85
CA ARG A 174 7.99 19.10 -15.98
C ARG A 174 7.73 19.88 -14.72
N PHE A 175 8.02 19.30 -13.57
CA PHE A 175 7.84 19.98 -12.30
C PHE A 175 8.85 19.50 -11.25
N HIS A 176 9.09 20.37 -10.28
CA HIS A 176 9.85 20.06 -9.08
C HIS A 176 8.95 20.31 -7.86
N PRO A 177 8.81 19.36 -6.93
CA PRO A 177 7.99 19.52 -5.73
C PRO A 177 8.53 20.65 -4.84
N ASP A 178 7.62 21.40 -4.20
CA ASP A 178 8.02 22.49 -3.31
C ASP A 178 8.55 21.92 -1.96
N PRO A 179 9.84 22.11 -1.61
CA PRO A 179 10.41 21.60 -0.36
C PRO A 179 9.82 22.25 0.90
N GLU A 180 9.05 23.36 0.76
CA GLU A 180 8.30 23.93 1.88
C GLU A 180 7.01 23.15 2.18
N MET A 181 6.55 22.31 1.25
CA MET A 181 5.29 21.56 1.35
C MET A 181 5.47 20.11 1.73
N PHE A 182 6.60 19.50 1.38
CA PHE A 182 6.87 18.07 1.58
C PHE A 182 7.97 17.83 2.60
N GLU A 183 7.85 16.76 3.36
CA GLU A 183 8.87 16.31 4.33
C GLU A 183 10.18 15.94 3.62
N GLU A 184 10.08 15.39 2.41
CA GLU A 184 11.17 15.09 1.50
C GLU A 184 10.70 15.26 0.05
N THR A 185 11.62 15.55 -0.87
CA THR A 185 11.33 15.74 -2.30
C THR A 185 11.97 14.68 -3.20
N VAL A 186 12.54 13.62 -2.61
CA VAL A 186 13.23 12.55 -3.33
C VAL A 186 12.23 11.51 -3.79
N PHE A 187 12.12 11.32 -5.11
CA PHE A 187 11.24 10.29 -5.68
C PHE A 187 11.86 8.90 -5.61
N ASP A 188 11.05 7.91 -5.21
CA ASP A 188 11.41 6.50 -5.29
C ASP A 188 11.03 5.93 -6.66
N TYR A 189 12.05 5.46 -7.41
CA TYR A 189 11.84 4.91 -8.75
C TYR A 189 10.98 3.64 -8.72
N ASP A 190 11.19 2.74 -7.76
CA ASP A 190 10.48 1.47 -7.69
C ASP A 190 8.99 1.66 -7.43
N THR A 191 8.64 2.65 -6.64
CA THR A 191 7.25 3.05 -6.37
C THR A 191 6.58 3.56 -7.65
N LEU A 192 7.21 4.48 -8.37
CA LEU A 192 6.68 5.00 -9.64
C LEU A 192 6.63 3.90 -10.71
N HIS A 193 7.69 3.12 -10.85
CA HIS A 193 7.77 2.03 -11.82
C HIS A 193 6.68 0.97 -11.60
N THR A 194 6.41 0.59 -10.35
CA THR A 194 5.34 -0.36 -10.02
C THR A 194 3.97 0.17 -10.45
N ARG A 195 3.68 1.44 -10.16
CA ARG A 195 2.43 2.07 -10.57
C ARG A 195 2.30 2.19 -12.09
N MET A 196 3.38 2.54 -12.78
CA MET A 196 3.39 2.59 -14.26
C MET A 196 3.18 1.22 -14.89
N ARG A 197 3.70 0.16 -14.28
CA ARG A 197 3.47 -1.23 -14.72
C ARG A 197 2.01 -1.63 -14.59
N GLU A 198 1.35 -1.30 -13.49
CA GLU A 198 -0.09 -1.52 -13.35
C GLU A 198 -0.89 -0.82 -14.45
N GLN A 199 -0.57 0.45 -14.72
CA GLN A 199 -1.22 1.21 -15.78
C GLN A 199 -0.99 0.59 -17.17
N ALA A 200 0.20 0.07 -17.44
CA ALA A 200 0.49 -0.60 -18.69
C ALA A 200 -0.31 -1.92 -18.85
N PHE A 201 -0.51 -2.68 -17.76
CA PHE A 201 -1.37 -3.87 -17.79
C PHE A 201 -2.85 -3.55 -17.97
N LEU A 202 -3.34 -2.46 -17.36
CA LEU A 202 -4.74 -2.06 -17.47
C LEU A 202 -5.12 -1.51 -18.85
N ASN A 203 -4.12 -1.05 -19.62
CA ASN A 203 -4.31 -0.44 -20.93
C ASN A 203 -3.55 -1.25 -21.98
N ALA A 204 -4.15 -2.34 -22.45
CA ALA A 204 -3.54 -3.22 -23.46
C ALA A 204 -3.04 -2.42 -24.68
N GLY A 205 -1.78 -2.61 -25.06
CA GLY A 205 -1.16 -1.91 -26.19
C GLY A 205 -0.66 -0.49 -25.89
N LEU A 206 -0.85 0.05 -24.69
CA LEU A 206 -0.23 1.30 -24.26
C LEU A 206 1.22 1.05 -23.84
N LYS A 207 2.15 1.73 -24.49
CA LYS A 207 3.56 1.72 -24.13
C LYS A 207 3.82 2.76 -23.03
N ILE A 208 4.37 2.33 -21.89
CA ILE A 208 4.84 3.24 -20.84
C ILE A 208 6.35 3.04 -20.65
N THR A 209 7.10 4.13 -20.71
CA THR A 209 8.55 4.14 -20.46
C THR A 209 8.82 4.85 -19.15
N THR A 210 9.58 4.22 -18.27
CA THR A 210 10.12 4.84 -17.05
C THR A 210 11.63 4.99 -17.20
N ASP A 211 12.18 6.16 -16.86
CA ASP A 211 13.59 6.49 -17.05
C ASP A 211 14.10 7.32 -15.85
N ASP A 212 14.93 6.72 -14.99
CA ASP A 212 15.64 7.44 -13.94
C ASP A 212 16.99 7.88 -14.46
N LYS A 213 17.20 9.19 -14.57
CA LYS A 213 18.43 9.82 -15.07
C LYS A 213 19.28 10.41 -13.95
N ARG A 214 18.96 10.13 -12.70
CA ARG A 214 19.76 10.63 -11.57
C ARG A 214 21.12 9.93 -11.52
N PRO A 215 22.22 10.68 -11.34
CA PRO A 215 23.56 10.11 -11.32
C PRO A 215 23.72 9.01 -10.25
N GLY A 216 24.16 7.82 -10.69
CA GLY A 216 24.35 6.64 -9.82
C GLY A 216 23.10 5.85 -9.51
N GLN A 217 21.95 6.23 -10.10
CA GLN A 217 20.66 5.52 -9.97
C GLN A 217 20.02 5.23 -11.34
N GLU A 218 20.80 5.41 -12.42
CA GLU A 218 20.29 5.31 -13.79
C GLU A 218 19.66 3.94 -14.06
N GLN A 219 18.40 3.96 -14.41
CA GLN A 219 17.65 2.76 -14.80
C GLN A 219 16.50 3.14 -15.74
N LYS A 220 16.21 2.25 -16.69
CA LYS A 220 15.18 2.46 -17.69
C LYS A 220 14.43 1.18 -17.96
N ASP A 221 13.10 1.26 -18.04
CA ASP A 221 12.26 0.14 -18.43
C ASP A 221 11.19 0.59 -19.44
N VAL A 222 10.79 -0.34 -20.31
CA VAL A 222 9.75 -0.12 -21.31
C VAL A 222 8.69 -1.20 -21.16
N MET A 223 7.52 -0.80 -20.74
CA MET A 223 6.40 -1.67 -20.44
C MET A 223 5.35 -1.59 -21.56
N LEU A 224 5.05 -2.74 -22.18
CA LEU A 224 4.03 -2.90 -23.20
C LEU A 224 3.43 -4.30 -23.07
N TYR A 225 2.14 -4.38 -22.76
CA TYR A 225 1.43 -5.63 -22.51
C TYR A 225 0.21 -5.74 -23.42
N GLU A 226 0.32 -6.53 -24.49
CA GLU A 226 -0.75 -6.75 -25.44
C GLU A 226 -1.92 -7.58 -24.86
N GLY A 227 -1.63 -8.47 -23.93
CA GLY A 227 -2.63 -9.31 -23.26
C GLY A 227 -3.35 -8.62 -22.09
N GLY A 228 -2.97 -7.39 -21.76
CA GLY A 228 -3.65 -6.58 -20.74
C GLY A 228 -3.72 -7.25 -19.36
N ILE A 229 -4.89 -7.26 -18.74
CA ILE A 229 -5.08 -7.83 -17.40
C ILE A 229 -4.86 -9.35 -17.32
N ARG A 230 -4.86 -10.08 -18.44
CA ARG A 230 -4.46 -11.49 -18.45
C ARG A 230 -2.98 -11.65 -18.13
N GLU A 231 -2.13 -10.79 -18.71
CA GLU A 231 -0.71 -10.77 -18.41
C GLU A 231 -0.45 -10.27 -16.99
N PHE A 232 -1.30 -9.39 -16.48
CA PHE A 232 -1.22 -8.93 -15.10
C PHE A 232 -1.42 -10.09 -14.11
N VAL A 233 -2.44 -10.93 -14.31
CA VAL A 233 -2.65 -12.13 -13.49
C VAL A 233 -1.46 -13.07 -13.56
N LYS A 234 -0.90 -13.32 -14.74
CA LYS A 234 0.32 -14.14 -14.91
C LYS A 234 1.51 -13.53 -14.17
N TYR A 235 1.67 -12.21 -14.25
CA TYR A 235 2.72 -11.48 -13.56
C TYR A 235 2.60 -11.66 -12.02
N ILE A 236 1.40 -11.52 -11.46
CA ILE A 236 1.16 -11.73 -10.02
C ILE A 236 1.45 -13.19 -9.63
N ASN A 237 1.15 -14.15 -10.50
CA ASN A 237 1.34 -15.57 -10.24
C ASN A 237 2.74 -16.11 -10.60
N ARG A 238 3.66 -15.31 -11.18
CA ARG A 238 4.97 -15.79 -11.68
C ARG A 238 5.80 -16.57 -10.67
N ASN A 239 5.65 -16.25 -9.38
CA ASN A 239 6.35 -16.91 -8.27
C ASN A 239 5.50 -17.98 -7.56
N LYS A 240 4.28 -18.28 -8.07
CA LYS A 240 3.35 -19.28 -7.54
C LYS A 240 3.25 -20.47 -8.49
N ASN A 241 2.65 -21.57 -8.02
CA ASN A 241 2.38 -22.72 -8.88
C ASN A 241 0.91 -22.64 -9.31
N GLU A 242 0.69 -22.34 -10.58
CA GLU A 242 -0.66 -22.32 -11.13
C GLU A 242 -1.27 -23.73 -11.17
N LEU A 243 -2.55 -23.83 -10.86
CA LEU A 243 -3.31 -25.08 -10.91
C LEU A 243 -3.86 -25.39 -12.30
N HIS A 244 -3.86 -24.41 -13.18
CA HIS A 244 -4.23 -24.52 -14.59
C HIS A 244 -3.48 -23.48 -15.42
N PRO A 245 -3.06 -23.81 -16.66
CA PRO A 245 -2.17 -22.96 -17.45
C PRO A 245 -2.86 -21.72 -18.03
N GLU A 246 -4.18 -21.79 -18.24
CA GLU A 246 -4.93 -20.71 -18.87
C GLU A 246 -5.47 -19.73 -17.82
N VAL A 247 -5.31 -18.43 -18.10
CA VAL A 247 -5.99 -17.38 -17.33
C VAL A 247 -7.44 -17.30 -17.81
N ILE A 248 -8.37 -17.47 -16.90
CA ILE A 248 -9.81 -17.31 -17.17
C ILE A 248 -10.09 -15.84 -17.38
N TYR A 249 -10.59 -15.48 -18.56
CA TYR A 249 -10.89 -14.11 -18.92
C TYR A 249 -12.36 -13.94 -19.25
N MET A 250 -12.95 -12.91 -18.68
CA MET A 250 -14.36 -12.58 -18.83
C MET A 250 -14.48 -11.09 -19.15
N SER A 251 -15.28 -10.75 -20.15
CA SER A 251 -15.55 -9.36 -20.47
C SER A 251 -17.00 -9.18 -20.92
N GLY A 252 -17.52 -7.98 -20.67
CA GLY A 252 -18.85 -7.58 -21.10
C GLY A 252 -19.14 -6.14 -20.72
N GLY A 253 -20.22 -5.58 -21.29
CA GLY A 253 -20.53 -4.19 -21.07
C GLY A 253 -21.98 -3.84 -21.35
N ARG A 254 -22.31 -2.56 -21.10
CA ARG A 254 -23.54 -1.84 -21.45
C ARG A 254 -23.14 -0.55 -22.18
N GLU A 255 -24.11 0.28 -22.56
CA GLU A 255 -23.83 1.51 -23.32
C GLU A 255 -22.86 2.48 -22.61
N ASP A 256 -22.90 2.52 -21.28
CA ASP A 256 -22.20 3.48 -20.42
C ASP A 256 -21.13 2.85 -19.51
N SER A 257 -20.96 1.53 -19.56
CA SER A 257 -20.06 0.81 -18.66
C SER A 257 -19.56 -0.51 -19.23
N GLU A 258 -18.33 -0.85 -18.92
CA GLU A 258 -17.65 -2.08 -19.31
C GLU A 258 -16.97 -2.72 -18.11
N CYS A 259 -16.85 -4.05 -18.13
CA CYS A 259 -16.00 -4.75 -17.17
C CYS A 259 -15.15 -5.81 -17.88
N GLU A 260 -13.93 -5.93 -17.39
CA GLU A 260 -12.97 -6.97 -17.74
C GLU A 260 -12.49 -7.63 -16.46
N ILE A 261 -12.43 -8.94 -16.46
CA ILE A 261 -11.99 -9.74 -15.32
C ILE A 261 -11.05 -10.82 -15.81
N ALA A 262 -9.89 -10.93 -15.20
CA ALA A 262 -8.96 -12.03 -15.42
C ALA A 262 -8.70 -12.73 -14.09
N MET A 263 -8.69 -14.06 -14.08
CA MET A 263 -8.44 -14.82 -12.86
C MET A 263 -7.73 -16.15 -13.13
N GLN A 264 -6.96 -16.61 -12.14
CA GLN A 264 -6.27 -17.90 -12.18
C GLN A 264 -6.10 -18.43 -10.76
N TYR A 265 -6.18 -19.75 -10.59
CA TYR A 265 -5.92 -20.40 -9.30
C TYR A 265 -4.48 -20.90 -9.21
N ASN A 266 -3.92 -20.81 -8.02
CA ASN A 266 -2.61 -21.34 -7.65
C ASN A 266 -2.73 -22.27 -6.41
N ASP A 267 -1.63 -22.94 -6.08
CA ASP A 267 -1.60 -23.88 -4.95
C ASP A 267 -1.55 -23.21 -3.57
N GLY A 268 -1.35 -21.90 -3.51
CA GLY A 268 -1.35 -21.11 -2.27
C GLY A 268 -2.69 -21.09 -1.54
N TYR A 269 -2.71 -20.47 -0.38
CA TYR A 269 -3.90 -20.41 0.50
C TYR A 269 -4.54 -19.02 0.53
N ASN A 270 -3.85 -18.01 0.03
CA ASN A 270 -4.28 -16.61 0.09
C ASN A 270 -5.05 -16.21 -1.17
N GLU A 271 -6.07 -15.37 -0.99
CA GLU A 271 -6.75 -14.64 -2.06
C GLU A 271 -5.93 -13.40 -2.43
N ILE A 272 -5.76 -13.14 -3.73
CA ILE A 272 -5.28 -11.87 -4.26
C ILE A 272 -6.34 -11.34 -5.21
N LEU A 273 -7.02 -10.31 -4.77
CA LEU A 273 -8.03 -9.63 -5.55
C LEU A 273 -7.63 -8.16 -5.69
N VAL A 274 -7.37 -7.75 -6.94
CA VAL A 274 -6.99 -6.38 -7.27
C VAL A 274 -8.09 -5.79 -8.14
N SER A 275 -8.65 -4.67 -7.73
CA SER A 275 -9.78 -4.08 -8.44
C SER A 275 -9.53 -2.62 -8.82
N PHE A 276 -10.06 -2.24 -9.97
CA PHE A 276 -9.89 -0.92 -10.58
C PHE A 276 -11.23 -0.39 -11.10
N ALA A 277 -11.40 0.92 -10.99
CA ALA A 277 -12.48 1.65 -11.63
C ALA A 277 -11.90 2.84 -12.40
N ASN A 278 -12.10 2.88 -13.74
CA ASN A 278 -11.48 3.85 -14.63
C ASN A 278 -9.95 3.95 -14.42
N ASN A 279 -9.29 2.80 -14.32
CA ASN A 279 -7.85 2.63 -14.08
C ASN A 279 -7.34 3.14 -12.69
N ILE A 280 -8.25 3.53 -11.81
CA ILE A 280 -7.91 3.90 -10.43
C ILE A 280 -8.01 2.64 -9.57
N HIS A 281 -6.96 2.34 -8.84
CA HIS A 281 -6.95 1.23 -7.88
C HIS A 281 -7.95 1.49 -6.74
N THR A 282 -8.76 0.49 -6.42
CA THR A 282 -9.76 0.54 -5.35
C THR A 282 -9.37 -0.44 -4.22
N PRO A 283 -8.41 -0.08 -3.35
CA PRO A 283 -7.88 -1.00 -2.33
C PRO A 283 -8.92 -1.43 -1.30
N GLU A 284 -9.96 -0.64 -1.08
CA GLU A 284 -11.10 -0.99 -0.22
C GLU A 284 -12.24 -1.69 -1.00
N GLY A 285 -11.98 -2.03 -2.28
CA GLY A 285 -12.93 -2.72 -3.14
C GLY A 285 -14.12 -1.86 -3.56
N GLY A 286 -15.31 -2.44 -3.46
CA GLY A 286 -16.55 -1.76 -3.80
C GLY A 286 -17.60 -2.69 -4.40
N MET A 287 -18.60 -2.11 -5.06
CA MET A 287 -19.74 -2.85 -5.60
C MET A 287 -19.35 -3.82 -6.73
N HIS A 288 -18.33 -3.52 -7.53
CA HIS A 288 -17.80 -4.40 -8.57
C HIS A 288 -17.17 -5.68 -7.97
N GLU A 289 -16.40 -5.57 -6.88
CA GLU A 289 -15.90 -6.76 -6.16
C GLU A 289 -17.02 -7.58 -5.52
N THR A 290 -18.01 -6.91 -4.93
CA THR A 290 -19.17 -7.58 -4.34
C THR A 290 -19.91 -8.38 -5.39
N GLY A 291 -20.07 -7.85 -6.60
CA GLY A 291 -20.65 -8.56 -7.74
C GLY A 291 -19.85 -9.80 -8.13
N PHE A 292 -18.53 -9.66 -8.26
CA PHE A 292 -17.61 -10.74 -8.57
C PHE A 292 -17.66 -11.86 -7.53
N LYS A 293 -17.49 -11.54 -6.25
CA LYS A 293 -17.47 -12.51 -5.14
C LYS A 293 -18.77 -13.29 -5.04
N SER A 294 -19.90 -12.60 -5.23
CA SER A 294 -21.24 -13.24 -5.21
C SER A 294 -21.46 -14.18 -6.38
N ALA A 295 -21.12 -13.74 -7.59
CA ALA A 295 -21.29 -14.53 -8.80
C ALA A 295 -20.36 -15.75 -8.82
N LEU A 296 -19.08 -15.58 -8.48
CA LEU A 296 -18.10 -16.66 -8.40
C LEU A 296 -18.61 -17.80 -7.50
N THR A 297 -19.04 -17.45 -6.28
CA THR A 297 -19.54 -18.42 -5.31
C THR A 297 -20.77 -19.15 -5.84
N ARG A 298 -21.71 -18.42 -6.42
CA ARG A 298 -22.96 -19.00 -6.96
C ARG A 298 -22.68 -19.93 -8.13
N VAL A 299 -21.86 -19.51 -9.10
CA VAL A 299 -21.55 -20.31 -10.30
C VAL A 299 -20.80 -21.58 -9.93
N LEU A 300 -19.78 -21.51 -9.06
CA LEU A 300 -19.02 -22.69 -8.64
C LEU A 300 -19.91 -23.70 -7.88
N ASN A 301 -20.81 -23.24 -7.01
CA ASN A 301 -21.75 -24.13 -6.35
C ASN A 301 -22.75 -24.78 -7.32
N ALA A 302 -23.28 -24.02 -8.27
CA ALA A 302 -24.19 -24.53 -9.29
C ALA A 302 -23.50 -25.57 -10.19
N TYR A 303 -22.31 -25.25 -10.67
CA TYR A 303 -21.50 -26.15 -11.51
C TYR A 303 -21.10 -27.42 -10.74
N GLY A 304 -20.67 -27.29 -9.47
CA GLY A 304 -20.27 -28.41 -8.63
C GLY A 304 -21.40 -29.42 -8.40
N LYS A 305 -22.65 -28.96 -8.26
CA LYS A 305 -23.85 -29.83 -8.21
C LYS A 305 -24.13 -30.47 -9.57
N LYS A 306 -24.04 -29.72 -10.68
CA LYS A 306 -24.24 -30.19 -12.05
C LYS A 306 -23.30 -31.35 -12.41
N VAL A 307 -22.02 -31.26 -11.99
CA VAL A 307 -21.02 -32.31 -12.27
C VAL A 307 -20.88 -33.36 -11.16
N ASN A 308 -21.75 -33.35 -10.16
CA ASN A 308 -21.80 -34.28 -9.03
C ASN A 308 -20.51 -34.31 -8.16
N ILE A 309 -19.76 -33.22 -8.11
CA ILE A 309 -18.63 -33.03 -7.17
C ILE A 309 -19.18 -32.62 -5.80
N LEU A 310 -20.16 -31.72 -5.79
CA LEU A 310 -20.93 -31.37 -4.58
C LEU A 310 -22.19 -32.19 -4.51
N LYS A 311 -22.44 -32.84 -3.37
CA LYS A 311 -23.66 -33.62 -3.13
C LYS A 311 -24.84 -32.68 -2.88
N GLU A 312 -26.04 -33.26 -2.96
CA GLU A 312 -27.26 -32.53 -2.60
C GLU A 312 -27.20 -32.10 -1.12
N GLY A 313 -27.38 -30.79 -0.88
CA GLY A 313 -27.19 -30.18 0.45
C GLY A 313 -25.77 -29.71 0.79
N GLU A 314 -24.74 -30.11 0.03
CA GLU A 314 -23.39 -29.57 0.18
C GLU A 314 -23.25 -28.24 -0.56
N SER A 315 -22.45 -27.32 0.02
CA SER A 315 -22.05 -26.08 -0.62
C SER A 315 -20.68 -25.63 -0.09
N VAL A 316 -19.93 -24.96 -0.92
CA VAL A 316 -18.69 -24.27 -0.53
C VAL A 316 -18.99 -22.80 -0.28
N SER A 317 -18.34 -22.21 0.72
CA SER A 317 -18.48 -20.78 1.03
C SER A 317 -17.77 -19.91 0.01
N GLY A 318 -18.00 -18.60 0.08
CA GLY A 318 -17.26 -17.64 -0.74
C GLY A 318 -15.76 -17.67 -0.48
N GLU A 319 -15.32 -17.82 0.77
CA GLU A 319 -13.92 -18.01 1.15
C GLU A 319 -13.31 -19.24 0.52
N ASP A 320 -13.99 -20.38 0.67
CA ASP A 320 -13.53 -21.65 0.11
C ASP A 320 -13.30 -21.53 -1.41
N CYS A 321 -14.19 -20.79 -2.10
CA CYS A 321 -14.08 -20.52 -3.53
C CYS A 321 -12.92 -19.61 -3.90
N ARG A 322 -12.39 -18.81 -2.97
CA ARG A 322 -11.33 -17.83 -3.24
C ARG A 322 -9.98 -18.24 -2.69
N GLU A 323 -9.86 -19.39 -1.99
CA GLU A 323 -8.54 -19.90 -1.58
C GLU A 323 -7.64 -20.15 -2.79
N GLY A 324 -6.49 -19.48 -2.82
CA GLY A 324 -5.52 -19.56 -3.90
C GLY A 324 -5.95 -18.86 -5.21
N LEU A 325 -6.97 -18.02 -5.15
CA LEU A 325 -7.42 -17.22 -6.29
C LEU A 325 -6.56 -15.97 -6.45
N THR A 326 -6.07 -15.75 -7.66
CA THR A 326 -5.57 -14.45 -8.12
C THR A 326 -6.55 -13.90 -9.15
N ALA A 327 -7.10 -12.72 -8.92
CA ALA A 327 -8.02 -12.08 -9.84
C ALA A 327 -7.78 -10.57 -9.95
N VAL A 328 -7.92 -10.06 -11.17
CA VAL A 328 -7.91 -8.63 -11.50
C VAL A 328 -9.26 -8.26 -12.08
N ILE A 329 -9.90 -7.25 -11.50
CA ILE A 329 -11.20 -6.71 -11.92
C ILE A 329 -11.00 -5.27 -12.37
N SER A 330 -11.32 -4.97 -13.61
CA SER A 330 -11.30 -3.62 -14.17
C SER A 330 -12.71 -3.24 -14.66
N VAL A 331 -13.27 -2.17 -14.12
CA VAL A 331 -14.51 -1.59 -14.62
C VAL A 331 -14.26 -0.19 -15.18
N LYS A 332 -14.92 0.11 -16.29
CA LYS A 332 -14.92 1.43 -16.94
C LYS A 332 -16.35 1.95 -16.99
N LEU A 333 -16.58 3.15 -16.47
CA LEU A 333 -17.92 3.74 -16.41
C LEU A 333 -17.85 5.26 -16.57
N THR A 334 -18.94 5.85 -17.11
CA THR A 334 -18.99 7.28 -17.42
C THR A 334 -19.12 8.15 -16.17
N ASN A 335 -19.79 7.66 -15.13
CA ASN A 335 -20.08 8.43 -13.90
C ASN A 335 -19.69 7.65 -12.65
N PRO A 336 -18.38 7.45 -12.36
CA PRO A 336 -17.95 6.74 -11.16
C PRO A 336 -18.24 7.55 -9.90
N GLN A 337 -18.73 6.85 -8.87
CA GLN A 337 -18.98 7.38 -7.54
C GLN A 337 -18.06 6.67 -6.55
N PHE A 338 -17.10 7.41 -6.01
CA PHE A 338 -16.18 6.87 -5.03
C PHE A 338 -16.54 7.33 -3.62
N GLU A 339 -16.26 6.50 -2.65
CA GLU A 339 -16.27 6.91 -1.25
C GLU A 339 -14.96 7.64 -0.93
N GLY A 340 -15.06 8.93 -0.63
CA GLY A 340 -13.91 9.78 -0.26
C GLY A 340 -13.05 10.29 -1.43
N GLN A 341 -12.16 11.24 -1.13
CA GLN A 341 -11.28 11.90 -2.10
C GLN A 341 -10.18 10.97 -2.64
N THR A 342 -9.72 10.03 -1.83
CA THR A 342 -8.69 9.05 -2.21
C THR A 342 -9.17 8.01 -3.21
N LYS A 343 -10.48 8.00 -3.55
CA LYS A 343 -11.09 7.08 -4.52
C LYS A 343 -10.88 5.59 -4.19
N ALA A 344 -10.70 5.27 -2.92
CA ALA A 344 -10.32 3.93 -2.46
C ALA A 344 -11.41 2.87 -2.63
N LYS A 345 -12.69 3.27 -2.74
CA LYS A 345 -13.83 2.36 -2.83
C LYS A 345 -14.87 2.84 -3.83
N LEU A 346 -15.34 1.95 -4.71
CA LEU A 346 -16.38 2.25 -5.69
C LEU A 346 -17.79 1.99 -5.12
N GLY A 347 -18.62 3.05 -5.12
CA GLY A 347 -19.99 3.02 -4.57
C GLY A 347 -21.09 2.63 -5.57
N ASN A 348 -20.86 2.69 -6.88
CA ASN A 348 -21.83 2.44 -7.93
C ASN A 348 -22.52 1.07 -7.83
N SER A 349 -23.79 1.01 -7.42
CA SER A 349 -24.55 -0.22 -7.24
C SER A 349 -24.85 -0.98 -8.54
N ASP A 350 -24.95 -0.29 -9.67
CA ASP A 350 -25.12 -0.86 -11.00
C ASP A 350 -23.92 -1.69 -11.44
N MET A 351 -22.71 -1.39 -10.99
CA MET A 351 -21.50 -2.18 -11.24
C MET A 351 -21.57 -3.56 -10.59
N ARG A 352 -22.24 -3.70 -9.44
CA ARG A 352 -22.49 -5.02 -8.85
C ARG A 352 -23.27 -5.90 -9.81
N THR A 353 -24.33 -5.36 -10.40
CA THR A 353 -25.21 -6.12 -11.32
C THR A 353 -24.51 -6.43 -12.64
N LEU A 354 -23.73 -5.49 -13.19
CA LEU A 354 -22.98 -5.71 -14.42
C LEU A 354 -21.95 -6.83 -14.24
N VAL A 355 -21.09 -6.71 -13.23
CA VAL A 355 -20.05 -7.70 -12.95
C VAL A 355 -20.64 -9.06 -12.64
N ASP A 356 -21.68 -9.13 -11.79
CA ASP A 356 -22.39 -10.38 -11.49
C ASP A 356 -22.92 -11.06 -12.76
N SER A 357 -23.53 -10.32 -13.68
CA SER A 357 -24.07 -10.88 -14.91
C SER A 357 -22.99 -11.40 -15.87
N VAL A 358 -21.89 -10.64 -16.01
CA VAL A 358 -20.77 -11.03 -16.88
C VAL A 358 -20.06 -12.26 -16.34
N VAL A 359 -19.75 -12.28 -15.02
CA VAL A 359 -19.11 -13.43 -14.38
C VAL A 359 -20.00 -14.67 -14.50
N SER A 360 -21.31 -14.55 -14.23
CA SER A 360 -22.21 -15.69 -14.30
C SER A 360 -22.24 -16.31 -15.68
N ALA A 361 -22.43 -15.50 -16.72
CA ALA A 361 -22.52 -16.01 -18.08
C ALA A 361 -21.20 -16.58 -18.60
N ARG A 362 -20.09 -15.85 -18.39
CA ARG A 362 -18.80 -16.21 -18.98
C ARG A 362 -18.09 -17.32 -18.21
N LEU A 363 -18.19 -17.32 -16.88
CA LEU A 363 -17.59 -18.38 -16.07
C LEU A 363 -18.32 -19.71 -16.25
N GLU A 364 -19.67 -19.70 -16.30
CA GLU A 364 -20.44 -20.92 -16.58
C GLU A 364 -20.03 -21.52 -17.93
N GLN A 365 -19.97 -20.70 -18.97
CA GLN A 365 -19.51 -21.14 -20.30
C GLN A 365 -18.09 -21.72 -20.23
N PHE A 366 -17.15 -21.03 -19.59
CA PHE A 366 -15.76 -21.48 -19.47
C PHE A 366 -15.65 -22.85 -18.77
N LEU A 367 -16.38 -23.03 -17.67
CA LEU A 367 -16.36 -24.28 -16.88
C LEU A 367 -16.94 -25.46 -17.68
N GLU A 368 -17.96 -25.21 -18.51
CA GLU A 368 -18.52 -26.22 -19.41
C GLU A 368 -17.55 -26.61 -20.55
N GLU A 369 -16.84 -25.63 -21.10
CA GLU A 369 -15.82 -25.83 -22.14
C GLU A 369 -14.53 -26.47 -21.59
N ASN A 370 -14.22 -26.26 -20.27
CA ASN A 370 -13.00 -26.71 -19.62
C ASN A 370 -13.28 -27.54 -18.35
N PRO A 371 -13.92 -28.73 -18.46
CA PRO A 371 -14.36 -29.49 -17.30
C PRO A 371 -13.23 -29.97 -16.39
N ALA A 372 -12.01 -30.16 -16.90
CA ALA A 372 -10.84 -30.53 -16.11
C ALA A 372 -10.43 -29.40 -15.17
N VAL A 373 -10.40 -28.15 -15.68
CA VAL A 373 -10.11 -26.95 -14.88
C VAL A 373 -11.20 -26.73 -13.82
N GLY A 374 -12.48 -26.85 -14.21
CA GLY A 374 -13.60 -26.75 -13.29
C GLY A 374 -13.54 -27.75 -12.13
N ARG A 375 -13.14 -28.99 -12.42
CA ARG A 375 -12.91 -30.03 -11.40
C ARG A 375 -11.79 -29.62 -10.45
N THR A 376 -10.65 -29.20 -10.95
CA THR A 376 -9.49 -28.78 -10.15
C THR A 376 -9.85 -27.64 -9.20
N ILE A 377 -10.58 -26.62 -9.68
CA ILE A 377 -11.04 -25.50 -8.87
C ILE A 377 -11.99 -25.96 -7.76
N LEU A 378 -12.94 -26.82 -8.08
CA LEU A 378 -13.89 -27.33 -7.09
C LEU A 378 -13.24 -28.24 -6.04
N GLU A 379 -12.29 -29.09 -6.43
CA GLU A 379 -11.54 -29.95 -5.49
C GLU A 379 -10.70 -29.10 -4.52
N LYS A 380 -10.11 -27.97 -5.01
CA LYS A 380 -9.44 -27.02 -4.14
C LYS A 380 -10.42 -26.35 -3.17
N ALA A 381 -11.55 -25.87 -3.64
CA ALA A 381 -12.59 -25.26 -2.79
C ALA A 381 -13.14 -26.23 -1.74
N GLN A 382 -13.36 -27.51 -2.09
CA GLN A 382 -13.75 -28.53 -1.11
C GLN A 382 -12.66 -28.79 -0.06
N THR A 383 -11.39 -28.76 -0.47
CA THR A 383 -10.26 -28.94 0.44
C THR A 383 -10.15 -27.76 1.40
N ALA A 384 -10.35 -26.53 0.90
CA ALA A 384 -10.43 -25.32 1.71
C ALA A 384 -11.57 -25.40 2.73
N SER A 385 -12.76 -25.82 2.30
CA SER A 385 -13.92 -25.99 3.17
C SER A 385 -13.67 -26.95 4.34
N LYS A 386 -13.05 -28.10 4.06
CA LYS A 386 -12.68 -29.06 5.10
C LYS A 386 -11.65 -28.49 6.08
N ALA A 387 -10.67 -27.76 5.57
CA ALA A 387 -9.65 -27.11 6.40
C ALA A 387 -10.26 -26.02 7.31
N ARG A 388 -11.16 -25.21 6.78
CA ARG A 388 -11.91 -24.20 7.53
C ARG A 388 -12.77 -24.79 8.64
N GLU A 389 -13.46 -25.90 8.37
CA GLU A 389 -14.20 -26.63 9.42
C GLU A 389 -13.27 -27.16 10.52
N ALA A 390 -12.09 -27.66 10.14
CA ALA A 390 -11.09 -28.11 11.11
C ALA A 390 -10.54 -26.95 11.95
N ALA A 391 -10.28 -25.80 11.34
CA ALA A 391 -9.87 -24.56 12.03
C ALA A 391 -10.95 -24.11 13.03
N ARG A 392 -12.24 -24.11 12.63
CA ARG A 392 -13.36 -23.78 13.52
C ARG A 392 -13.42 -24.70 14.73
N LYS A 393 -13.29 -26.01 14.54
CA LYS A 393 -13.27 -27.00 15.64
C LYS A 393 -12.07 -26.78 16.57
N ALA A 394 -10.89 -26.50 16.02
CA ALA A 394 -9.69 -26.21 16.81
C ALA A 394 -9.91 -24.97 17.69
N ARG A 395 -10.46 -23.91 17.12
CA ARG A 395 -10.79 -22.65 17.84
C ARG A 395 -11.80 -22.89 18.96
N GLU A 396 -12.88 -23.64 18.71
CA GLU A 396 -13.88 -23.98 19.73
C GLU A 396 -13.25 -24.75 20.89
N ASN A 397 -12.34 -25.68 20.59
CA ASN A 397 -11.63 -26.44 21.62
C ASN A 397 -10.71 -25.55 22.48
N ILE A 398 -10.04 -24.58 21.89
CA ILE A 398 -9.21 -23.61 22.62
C ILE A 398 -10.08 -22.73 23.51
N ARG A 399 -11.20 -22.21 22.99
CA ARG A 399 -12.15 -21.43 23.79
C ARG A 399 -12.69 -22.21 24.99
N ARG A 400 -12.99 -23.49 24.82
CA ARG A 400 -13.46 -24.36 25.93
C ARG A 400 -12.36 -24.57 26.96
N LYS A 401 -11.10 -24.80 26.55
CA LYS A 401 -9.97 -24.91 27.48
C LYS A 401 -9.77 -23.64 28.29
N ASN A 402 -9.71 -22.48 27.61
CA ASN A 402 -9.54 -21.19 28.29
C ASN A 402 -10.69 -20.87 29.27
N ALA A 403 -11.93 -21.23 28.92
CA ALA A 403 -13.07 -21.06 29.80
C ALA A 403 -13.01 -21.96 31.06
N LEU A 404 -12.43 -23.17 30.95
CA LEU A 404 -12.25 -24.09 32.06
C LEU A 404 -11.07 -23.70 32.98
N GLU A 405 -10.03 -23.07 32.43
CA GLU A 405 -8.84 -22.64 33.17
C GLU A 405 -9.00 -21.28 33.89
N GLY A 406 -10.14 -20.60 33.70
CA GLY A 406 -10.46 -19.33 34.38
C GLY A 406 -9.58 -18.14 33.98
N SER A 407 -8.68 -18.30 33.02
CA SER A 407 -7.81 -17.27 32.48
C SER A 407 -8.13 -17.00 31.03
N THR A 408 -8.58 -15.79 30.74
CA THR A 408 -8.85 -15.34 29.37
C THR A 408 -7.61 -14.81 28.66
N LEU A 409 -6.49 -14.61 29.36
CA LEU A 409 -5.27 -14.00 28.86
C LEU A 409 -4.08 -14.99 28.90
N PRO A 410 -3.10 -14.85 27.97
CA PRO A 410 -1.90 -15.68 27.98
C PRO A 410 -1.12 -15.51 29.28
N GLY A 411 -0.69 -16.61 29.89
CA GLY A 411 0.02 -16.59 31.18
C GLY A 411 1.33 -15.79 31.18
N LYS A 412 1.93 -15.59 30.00
CA LYS A 412 3.14 -14.75 29.83
C LYS A 412 2.85 -13.27 29.57
N LEU A 413 1.62 -12.90 29.25
CA LEU A 413 1.26 -11.49 29.06
C LEU A 413 1.35 -10.73 30.37
N ARG A 414 2.14 -9.69 30.38
CA ARG A 414 2.16 -8.67 31.44
C ARG A 414 1.32 -7.48 30.98
N ASP A 415 0.02 -7.53 31.28
CA ASP A 415 -0.95 -6.54 30.83
C ASP A 415 -0.73 -5.17 31.50
N CYS A 416 -1.31 -4.12 30.91
CA CYS A 416 -1.34 -2.77 31.46
C CYS A 416 -2.64 -2.49 32.23
N ASN A 417 -2.66 -1.37 32.97
CA ASN A 417 -3.80 -1.00 33.80
C ASN A 417 -4.89 -0.27 33.01
N GLU A 418 -4.50 0.49 31.97
CA GLU A 418 -5.41 1.22 31.09
C GLU A 418 -6.27 0.25 30.27
N ARG A 419 -7.52 0.64 30.00
CA ARG A 419 -8.49 -0.17 29.26
C ARG A 419 -8.91 0.46 27.92
N ASP A 420 -8.64 1.75 27.72
CA ASP A 420 -8.88 2.39 26.44
C ASP A 420 -7.81 1.94 25.42
N PRO A 421 -8.18 1.20 24.36
CA PRO A 421 -7.22 0.74 23.37
C PRO A 421 -6.41 1.87 22.72
N ALA A 422 -6.98 3.06 22.59
CA ALA A 422 -6.32 4.21 22.00
C ALA A 422 -5.13 4.73 22.82
N LEU A 423 -5.14 4.44 24.12
CA LEU A 423 -4.11 4.86 25.06
C LEU A 423 -3.11 3.76 25.42
N THR A 424 -3.31 2.53 24.89
CA THR A 424 -2.53 1.35 25.29
C THR A 424 -1.57 0.88 24.20
N GLU A 425 -0.46 0.30 24.65
CA GLU A 425 0.62 -0.22 23.80
C GLU A 425 0.92 -1.68 24.17
N LEU A 426 1.04 -2.57 23.17
CA LEU A 426 1.52 -3.93 23.34
C LEU A 426 2.91 -4.06 22.74
N TYR A 427 3.91 -4.36 23.55
CA TYR A 427 5.23 -4.77 23.09
C TYR A 427 5.28 -6.28 22.93
N ILE A 428 5.54 -6.73 21.71
CA ILE A 428 5.85 -8.14 21.40
C ILE A 428 7.37 -8.26 21.39
N VAL A 429 7.92 -8.94 22.39
CA VAL A 429 9.36 -8.92 22.70
C VAL A 429 9.98 -10.28 22.39
N GLU A 430 11.17 -10.30 21.80
CA GLU A 430 11.93 -11.49 21.55
C GLU A 430 12.54 -12.04 22.83
N GLY A 431 12.11 -13.24 23.22
CA GLY A 431 12.68 -14.01 24.33
C GLY A 431 12.28 -13.55 25.73
N ASP A 432 12.51 -14.45 26.68
CA ASP A 432 12.14 -14.21 28.10
C ASP A 432 13.12 -13.24 28.79
N SER A 433 14.39 -13.15 28.35
CA SER A 433 15.39 -12.25 28.92
C SER A 433 15.02 -10.78 28.64
N ALA A 434 14.85 -10.42 27.37
CA ALA A 434 14.43 -9.08 26.98
C ALA A 434 13.02 -8.77 27.50
N GLY A 435 12.11 -9.75 27.54
CA GLY A 435 10.79 -9.65 28.16
C GLY A 435 10.84 -9.31 29.67
N GLY A 436 11.83 -9.82 30.39
CA GLY A 436 12.08 -9.51 31.79
C GLY A 436 12.53 -8.06 31.99
N SER A 437 13.54 -7.62 31.24
CA SER A 437 14.02 -6.22 31.25
C SER A 437 12.89 -5.25 30.87
N ALA A 438 12.15 -5.55 29.80
CA ALA A 438 11.02 -4.75 29.34
C ALA A 438 9.90 -4.65 30.40
N THR A 439 9.56 -5.77 31.07
CA THR A 439 8.56 -5.80 32.14
C THR A 439 8.97 -4.93 33.33
N SER A 440 10.26 -4.92 33.66
CA SER A 440 10.80 -4.13 34.77
C SER A 440 10.94 -2.65 34.43
N GLY A 441 11.23 -2.33 33.16
CA GLY A 441 11.46 -0.96 32.69
C GLY A 441 10.19 -0.22 32.24
N ARG A 442 9.11 -0.94 31.89
CA ARG A 442 7.89 -0.36 31.31
C ARG A 442 7.12 0.59 32.23
N ASP A 443 6.31 1.44 31.65
CA ASP A 443 5.21 2.08 32.34
C ASP A 443 3.97 1.17 32.35
N SER A 444 3.72 0.53 33.48
CA SER A 444 2.62 -0.43 33.64
C SER A 444 1.22 0.20 33.52
N ARG A 445 1.11 1.53 33.51
CA ARG A 445 -0.19 2.19 33.31
C ARG A 445 -0.76 1.91 31.93
N PHE A 446 0.06 1.97 30.87
CA PHE A 446 -0.40 1.86 29.49
C PHE A 446 0.39 0.90 28.61
N GLN A 447 1.53 0.34 29.08
CA GLN A 447 2.36 -0.58 28.30
C GLN A 447 2.18 -2.02 28.77
N ALA A 448 1.79 -2.90 27.85
CA ALA A 448 1.74 -4.34 28.04
C ALA A 448 2.94 -5.02 27.37
N ILE A 449 3.44 -6.12 27.94
CA ILE A 449 4.58 -6.90 27.43
C ILE A 449 4.15 -8.34 27.17
N LEU A 450 4.41 -8.82 25.97
CA LEU A 450 4.23 -10.21 25.56
C LEU A 450 5.56 -10.78 25.07
N PRO A 451 6.31 -11.54 25.88
CA PRO A 451 7.51 -12.21 25.44
C PRO A 451 7.17 -13.41 24.56
N LEU A 452 7.86 -13.53 23.42
CA LEU A 452 7.81 -14.69 22.54
C LEU A 452 8.93 -15.67 22.89
N TRP A 453 8.69 -16.96 22.71
CA TRP A 453 9.72 -17.99 22.94
C TRP A 453 10.09 -18.70 21.62
N GLY A 454 11.19 -18.26 21.05
CA GLY A 454 11.75 -18.83 19.82
C GLY A 454 10.96 -18.44 18.58
N LYS A 455 11.42 -18.88 17.42
CA LYS A 455 10.86 -18.58 16.11
C LYS A 455 9.42 -19.07 16.00
N MET A 456 8.56 -18.23 15.48
CA MET A 456 7.14 -18.53 15.24
C MET A 456 6.95 -19.38 13.98
N LEU A 457 5.75 -19.89 13.82
CA LEU A 457 5.32 -20.58 12.61
C LEU A 457 5.37 -19.61 11.42
N ASN A 458 5.98 -20.04 10.31
CA ASN A 458 5.84 -19.35 9.04
C ASN A 458 4.46 -19.62 8.46
N VAL A 459 3.58 -18.63 8.56
CA VAL A 459 2.17 -18.77 8.15
C VAL A 459 1.97 -18.75 6.64
N GLU A 460 2.96 -18.33 5.87
CA GLU A 460 2.92 -18.35 4.41
C GLU A 460 2.79 -19.78 3.85
N LYS A 461 3.31 -20.77 4.59
CA LYS A 461 3.38 -22.18 4.17
C LYS A 461 2.28 -23.08 4.75
N VAL A 462 1.32 -22.51 5.48
CA VAL A 462 0.34 -23.31 6.21
C VAL A 462 -1.05 -22.70 6.15
N ARG A 463 -2.06 -23.55 6.28
CA ARG A 463 -3.45 -23.12 6.39
C ARG A 463 -3.78 -22.64 7.80
N GLU A 464 -4.86 -21.87 7.90
CA GLU A 464 -5.36 -21.23 9.13
C GLU A 464 -5.56 -22.20 10.29
N GLU A 465 -5.99 -23.45 10.04
CA GLU A 465 -6.13 -24.48 11.09
C GLU A 465 -4.85 -24.71 11.90
N LYS A 466 -3.68 -24.67 11.22
CA LYS A 466 -2.37 -24.81 11.88
C LYS A 466 -1.96 -23.55 12.62
N VAL A 467 -2.43 -22.39 12.20
CA VAL A 467 -2.20 -21.12 12.88
C VAL A 467 -2.89 -21.12 14.23
N TYR A 468 -4.19 -21.48 14.29
CA TYR A 468 -4.92 -21.60 15.55
C TYR A 468 -4.37 -22.71 16.46
N GLY A 469 -3.87 -23.80 15.90
CA GLY A 469 -3.23 -24.88 16.65
C GLY A 469 -1.82 -24.58 17.16
N ASN A 470 -1.24 -23.42 16.84
CA ASN A 470 0.15 -23.11 17.15
C ASN A 470 0.30 -22.43 18.51
N ASP A 471 1.02 -23.09 19.43
CA ASP A 471 1.21 -22.59 20.80
C ASP A 471 1.97 -21.26 20.89
N LYS A 472 2.71 -20.87 19.84
CA LYS A 472 3.47 -19.60 19.82
C LYS A 472 2.66 -18.43 19.25
N LEU A 473 1.70 -18.69 18.35
CA LEU A 473 0.83 -17.67 17.78
C LEU A 473 -0.42 -17.40 18.64
N ASN A 474 -0.94 -18.44 19.30
CA ASN A 474 -2.10 -18.31 20.17
C ASN A 474 -1.99 -17.20 21.23
N PRO A 475 -0.85 -17.02 21.93
CA PRO A 475 -0.69 -15.92 22.87
C PRO A 475 -0.83 -14.53 22.22
N VAL A 476 -0.34 -14.36 20.99
CA VAL A 476 -0.49 -13.10 20.23
C VAL A 476 -1.95 -12.85 19.88
N ILE A 477 -2.63 -13.87 19.30
CA ILE A 477 -4.06 -13.80 18.94
C ILE A 477 -4.90 -13.46 20.16
N THR A 478 -4.66 -14.15 21.29
CA THR A 478 -5.42 -13.95 22.53
C THR A 478 -5.14 -12.60 23.17
N ALA A 479 -3.87 -12.14 23.15
CA ALA A 479 -3.51 -10.83 23.71
C ALA A 479 -4.17 -9.68 22.93
N LEU A 480 -4.21 -9.76 21.60
CA LEU A 480 -4.85 -8.76 20.75
C LEU A 480 -6.38 -8.75 20.89
N GLY A 481 -7.00 -9.93 21.06
CA GLY A 481 -8.43 -10.06 21.34
C GLY A 481 -9.37 -9.83 20.15
N ALA A 482 -8.82 -9.50 18.98
CA ALA A 482 -9.58 -9.08 17.80
C ALA A 482 -10.00 -10.24 16.87
N GLY A 483 -9.57 -11.47 17.14
CA GLY A 483 -9.80 -12.62 16.24
C GLY A 483 -8.73 -12.78 15.18
N LEU A 484 -9.00 -13.57 14.13
CA LEU A 484 -8.06 -13.92 13.08
C LEU A 484 -8.83 -14.10 11.75
N GLY A 485 -8.24 -13.73 10.62
CA GLY A 485 -8.83 -13.91 9.30
C GLY A 485 -10.18 -13.20 9.16
N GLU A 486 -11.21 -13.91 8.73
CA GLU A 486 -12.59 -13.36 8.60
C GLU A 486 -13.26 -13.02 9.95
N ASP A 487 -12.85 -13.66 11.03
CA ASP A 487 -13.34 -13.34 12.38
C ASP A 487 -12.64 -12.11 12.99
N PHE A 488 -11.68 -11.50 12.28
CA PHE A 488 -10.97 -10.33 12.76
C PHE A 488 -11.91 -9.13 12.86
N ASP A 489 -12.03 -8.60 14.07
CA ASP A 489 -12.88 -7.44 14.37
C ASP A 489 -12.02 -6.36 15.03
N ILE A 490 -11.72 -5.31 14.29
CA ILE A 490 -10.88 -4.20 14.74
C ILE A 490 -11.48 -3.49 15.97
N ALA A 491 -12.81 -3.49 16.12
CA ALA A 491 -13.48 -2.87 17.27
C ALA A 491 -13.23 -3.62 18.60
N LYS A 492 -12.78 -4.88 18.53
CA LYS A 492 -12.41 -5.69 19.71
C LYS A 492 -10.93 -5.63 20.04
N LEU A 493 -10.13 -4.89 19.26
CA LEU A 493 -8.71 -4.77 19.48
C LEU A 493 -8.44 -4.12 20.85
N ARG A 494 -7.49 -4.70 21.60
CA ARG A 494 -7.17 -4.26 22.95
C ARG A 494 -6.06 -3.21 23.01
N TYR A 495 -5.28 -3.05 21.95
CA TYR A 495 -4.14 -2.12 21.88
C TYR A 495 -4.09 -1.48 20.50
N HIS A 496 -4.16 -0.15 20.42
CA HIS A 496 -4.01 0.58 19.16
C HIS A 496 -2.55 0.88 18.79
N LYS A 497 -1.59 0.38 19.59
CA LYS A 497 -0.19 0.44 19.25
C LYS A 497 0.47 -0.90 19.56
N ILE A 498 0.81 -1.64 18.50
CA ILE A 498 1.44 -2.95 18.57
C ILE A 498 2.87 -2.79 18.10
N ILE A 499 3.82 -2.96 19.03
CA ILE A 499 5.23 -2.65 18.82
C ILE A 499 6.02 -3.96 18.81
N ILE A 500 6.62 -4.27 17.65
CA ILE A 500 7.53 -5.39 17.51
C ILE A 500 8.90 -4.94 18.02
N MET A 501 9.37 -5.55 19.10
CA MET A 501 10.65 -5.27 19.72
C MET A 501 11.53 -6.52 19.68
N ALA A 502 12.36 -6.60 18.65
CA ALA A 502 13.27 -7.70 18.35
C ALA A 502 14.71 -7.21 18.37
N ASP A 503 15.65 -8.11 18.61
CA ASP A 503 17.07 -7.83 18.60
C ASP A 503 17.54 -7.29 17.24
N ALA A 504 18.60 -6.50 17.23
CA ALA A 504 19.16 -5.90 16.03
C ALA A 504 20.10 -6.87 15.26
N ASP A 505 19.79 -8.16 15.31
CA ASP A 505 20.54 -9.23 14.65
C ASP A 505 19.70 -9.94 13.57
N VAL A 506 20.27 -10.99 12.97
CA VAL A 506 19.61 -11.76 11.90
C VAL A 506 18.39 -12.56 12.42
N ASP A 507 18.42 -13.03 13.65
CA ASP A 507 17.31 -13.78 14.24
C ASP A 507 16.15 -12.87 14.60
N GLY A 508 16.43 -11.70 15.20
CA GLY A 508 15.41 -10.68 15.46
C GLY A 508 14.77 -10.14 14.19
N SER A 509 15.56 -9.94 13.14
CA SER A 509 15.04 -9.56 11.81
C SER A 509 14.13 -10.64 11.24
N HIS A 510 14.46 -11.93 11.43
CA HIS A 510 13.60 -13.04 11.00
C HIS A 510 12.30 -13.11 11.82
N ILE A 511 12.35 -12.94 13.14
CA ILE A 511 11.15 -12.90 13.99
C ILE A 511 10.24 -11.76 13.61
N ARG A 512 10.78 -10.57 13.35
CA ARG A 512 10.02 -9.42 12.83
C ARG A 512 9.34 -9.75 11.51
N THR A 513 10.05 -10.37 10.57
CA THR A 513 9.47 -10.77 9.28
C THR A 513 8.36 -11.81 9.45
N LEU A 514 8.50 -12.79 10.34
CA LEU A 514 7.44 -13.76 10.64
C LEU A 514 6.19 -13.10 11.23
N LEU A 515 6.35 -12.13 12.15
CA LEU A 515 5.24 -11.37 12.71
C LEU A 515 4.55 -10.51 11.64
N LEU A 516 5.32 -9.83 10.80
CA LEU A 516 4.77 -9.02 9.71
C LEU A 516 4.03 -9.89 8.70
N THR A 517 4.55 -11.07 8.36
CA THR A 517 3.85 -12.06 7.52
C THR A 517 2.52 -12.46 8.15
N PHE A 518 2.52 -12.75 9.45
CA PHE A 518 1.32 -13.12 10.18
C PHE A 518 0.27 -12.00 10.20
N PHE A 519 0.67 -10.77 10.50
CA PHE A 519 -0.25 -9.62 10.50
C PHE A 519 -0.76 -9.32 9.08
N PHE A 520 0.10 -9.35 8.08
CA PHE A 520 -0.30 -9.11 6.70
C PHE A 520 -1.31 -10.15 6.18
N ARG A 521 -1.11 -11.45 6.51
CA ARG A 521 -1.97 -12.54 6.01
C ARG A 521 -3.29 -12.67 6.77
N TYR A 522 -3.29 -12.45 8.07
CA TYR A 522 -4.43 -12.79 8.94
C TYR A 522 -5.03 -11.63 9.74
N MET A 523 -4.34 -10.50 9.83
CA MET A 523 -4.74 -9.33 10.60
C MET A 523 -4.43 -8.02 9.85
N ARG A 524 -4.60 -8.02 8.54
CA ARG A 524 -4.24 -6.90 7.67
C ARG A 524 -4.81 -5.55 8.14
N PRO A 525 -6.06 -5.45 8.65
CA PRO A 525 -6.56 -4.17 9.15
C PRO A 525 -5.71 -3.51 10.23
N LEU A 526 -4.84 -4.26 10.96
CA LEU A 526 -3.88 -3.66 11.89
C LEU A 526 -2.86 -2.77 11.19
N ILE A 527 -2.42 -3.17 10.00
CA ILE A 527 -1.47 -2.41 9.19
C ILE A 527 -2.19 -1.23 8.53
N ASP A 528 -3.35 -1.48 7.93
CA ASP A 528 -4.15 -0.47 7.23
C ASP A 528 -4.56 0.69 8.16
N HIS A 529 -4.83 0.42 9.44
CA HIS A 529 -5.12 1.45 10.46
C HIS A 529 -3.85 2.05 11.10
N GLY A 530 -2.65 1.58 10.72
CA GLY A 530 -1.39 2.08 11.24
C GLY A 530 -1.12 1.75 12.70
N TYR A 531 -1.60 0.61 13.18
CA TYR A 531 -1.42 0.17 14.57
C TYR A 531 -0.15 -0.67 14.79
N VAL A 532 0.58 -1.03 13.74
CA VAL A 532 1.79 -1.85 13.82
C VAL A 532 3.05 -0.99 13.71
N TYR A 533 3.97 -1.20 14.64
CA TYR A 533 5.24 -0.47 14.71
C TYR A 533 6.41 -1.44 14.93
N ALA A 534 7.59 -1.05 14.46
CA ALA A 534 8.85 -1.66 14.83
C ALA A 534 9.62 -0.71 15.75
N ALA A 535 10.06 -1.20 16.90
CA ALA A 535 10.98 -0.47 17.75
C ALA A 535 12.37 -0.39 17.09
N VAL A 536 13.04 0.74 17.26
CA VAL A 536 14.41 0.95 16.79
C VAL A 536 15.31 1.08 18.03
N PRO A 537 15.87 -0.03 18.54
CA PRO A 537 16.83 0.02 19.64
C PRO A 537 18.18 0.59 19.15
N PRO A 538 18.99 1.16 20.04
CA PRO A 538 20.33 1.62 19.68
C PRO A 538 21.25 0.43 19.36
N LEU A 539 22.19 0.67 18.44
CA LEU A 539 23.22 -0.31 18.06
C LEU A 539 24.48 -0.21 18.92
N TYR A 540 24.81 1.00 19.38
CA TYR A 540 26.05 1.30 20.09
C TYR A 540 25.83 2.07 21.37
N LYS A 541 26.66 1.76 22.38
CA LYS A 541 26.85 2.53 23.60
C LYS A 541 28.27 3.09 23.60
N LEU A 542 28.40 4.40 23.71
CA LEU A 542 29.68 5.11 23.76
C LEU A 542 29.86 5.72 25.15
N THR A 543 30.97 5.41 25.80
CA THR A 543 31.23 5.87 27.18
C THR A 543 32.57 6.58 27.26
N ARG A 544 32.56 7.76 27.90
CA ARG A 544 33.76 8.50 28.27
C ARG A 544 33.65 8.95 29.74
N GLY A 545 34.36 8.26 30.62
CA GLY A 545 34.29 8.53 32.07
C GLY A 545 32.88 8.28 32.61
N LYS A 546 32.19 9.34 33.06
CA LYS A 546 30.81 9.26 33.54
C LYS A 546 29.77 9.56 32.47
N ALA A 547 30.18 10.06 31.30
CA ALA A 547 29.25 10.37 30.22
C ALA A 547 29.02 9.13 29.37
N SER A 548 27.76 8.76 29.17
CA SER A 548 27.33 7.69 28.28
C SER A 548 26.32 8.22 27.27
N ARG A 549 26.46 7.81 26.01
CA ARG A 549 25.54 8.09 24.92
C ARG A 549 25.30 6.85 24.07
N VAL A 550 24.20 6.84 23.38
CA VAL A 550 23.85 5.76 22.44
C VAL A 550 23.88 6.27 20.99
N ALA A 551 24.05 5.37 20.03
CA ALA A 551 23.96 5.65 18.61
C ALA A 551 23.20 4.54 17.88
N TYR A 552 22.40 4.92 16.89
CA TYR A 552 21.51 4.05 16.14
C TYR A 552 22.04 3.66 14.76
N SER A 553 23.18 4.23 14.36
CA SER A 553 23.87 3.92 13.11
C SER A 553 25.38 4.11 13.24
N ASP A 554 26.16 3.59 12.27
CA ASP A 554 27.60 3.80 12.22
C ASP A 554 27.96 5.29 12.06
N ALA A 555 27.23 6.00 11.20
CA ALA A 555 27.43 7.44 11.01
C ALA A 555 27.18 8.23 12.31
N GLU A 556 26.14 7.85 13.05
CA GLU A 556 25.83 8.46 14.34
C GLU A 556 26.86 8.10 15.40
N ARG A 557 27.34 6.85 15.45
CA ARG A 557 28.45 6.42 16.32
C ARG A 557 29.68 7.33 16.12
N ASP A 558 30.05 7.57 14.86
CA ASP A 558 31.24 8.35 14.55
C ASP A 558 31.03 9.83 14.93
N ARG A 559 29.84 10.38 14.71
CA ARG A 559 29.46 11.74 15.15
C ARG A 559 29.51 11.85 16.68
N VAL A 560 28.81 10.96 17.40
CA VAL A 560 28.77 10.96 18.86
C VAL A 560 30.15 10.71 19.46
N SER A 561 30.98 9.88 18.80
CA SER A 561 32.39 9.67 19.19
C SER A 561 33.20 10.96 19.08
N ALA A 562 33.03 11.74 18.01
CA ALA A 562 33.69 13.03 17.85
C ALA A 562 33.20 14.04 18.92
N GLU A 563 31.91 14.14 19.17
CA GLU A 563 31.34 14.99 20.20
C GLU A 563 31.86 14.65 21.61
N LEU A 564 31.92 13.37 21.95
CA LEU A 564 32.43 12.91 23.25
C LEU A 564 33.94 13.18 23.39
N ARG A 565 34.74 13.22 22.29
CA ARG A 565 36.16 13.61 22.33
C ARG A 565 36.33 15.11 22.67
N GLY A 566 35.39 15.95 22.21
CA GLY A 566 35.49 17.39 22.41
C GLY A 566 36.84 17.94 21.95
N ASP A 567 37.48 18.82 22.74
CA ASP A 567 38.76 19.45 22.44
C ASP A 567 39.97 18.49 22.49
N ASN A 568 39.80 17.24 22.89
CA ASN A 568 40.89 16.24 22.96
C ASN A 568 40.67 15.10 21.95
N PRO A 569 41.25 15.19 20.73
CA PRO A 569 41.09 14.18 19.66
C PRO A 569 41.60 12.78 20.07
N ASN A 570 42.53 12.70 21.00
CA ASN A 570 43.14 11.46 21.48
C ASN A 570 42.43 10.85 22.70
N ALA A 571 41.29 11.41 23.13
CA ALA A 571 40.55 10.87 24.25
C ALA A 571 40.01 9.46 23.91
N LYS A 572 40.33 8.51 24.77
CA LYS A 572 39.81 7.13 24.64
C LYS A 572 38.32 7.13 24.92
N ILE A 573 37.55 6.54 24.00
CA ILE A 573 36.14 6.29 24.15
C ILE A 573 35.96 4.78 24.14
N ASP A 574 35.23 4.27 25.12
CA ASP A 574 34.82 2.88 25.13
C ASP A 574 33.53 2.78 24.32
N ILE A 575 33.60 2.02 23.21
CA ILE A 575 32.47 1.75 22.31
C ILE A 575 32.09 0.29 22.47
N SER A 576 30.86 0.03 22.93
CA SER A 576 30.28 -1.31 22.98
C SER A 576 29.10 -1.39 22.02
N ARG A 577 29.01 -2.50 21.27
CA ARG A 577 27.85 -2.81 20.42
C ARG A 577 26.88 -3.67 21.23
N PHE A 578 25.62 -3.28 21.27
CA PHE A 578 24.57 -4.13 21.83
C PHE A 578 24.34 -5.33 20.88
N LYS A 579 24.40 -6.54 21.41
CA LYS A 579 24.11 -7.77 20.69
C LYS A 579 22.63 -8.14 20.74
N GLY A 580 21.95 -7.73 21.81
CA GLY A 580 20.53 -7.95 21.96
C GLY A 580 19.92 -7.11 23.08
N LEU A 581 18.60 -6.99 23.06
CA LEU A 581 17.79 -6.24 24.05
C LEU A 581 17.91 -6.82 25.47
N GLY A 582 18.23 -8.11 25.58
CA GLY A 582 18.45 -8.77 26.86
C GLY A 582 19.74 -8.36 27.59
N GLU A 583 20.65 -7.65 26.90
CA GLU A 583 21.88 -7.09 27.49
C GLU A 583 21.63 -5.69 28.13
N MET A 584 20.52 -5.04 27.77
CA MET A 584 20.14 -3.75 28.33
C MET A 584 19.53 -3.93 29.73
N ASP A 585 19.95 -3.08 30.66
CA ASP A 585 19.21 -2.99 31.91
C ASP A 585 17.82 -2.34 31.71
N PRO A 586 16.88 -2.51 32.65
CA PRO A 586 15.53 -1.97 32.50
C PRO A 586 15.47 -0.46 32.31
N HIS A 587 16.39 0.30 32.88
CA HIS A 587 16.44 1.75 32.74
C HIS A 587 16.96 2.16 31.36
N GLU A 588 18.02 1.50 30.88
CA GLU A 588 18.54 1.71 29.51
C GLU A 588 17.48 1.41 28.46
N LEU A 589 16.76 0.28 28.61
CA LEU A 589 15.71 -0.12 27.69
C LEU A 589 14.53 0.89 27.71
N TRP A 590 14.18 1.40 28.88
CA TRP A 590 13.18 2.45 29.01
C TRP A 590 13.62 3.71 28.26
N GLU A 591 14.76 4.29 28.62
CA GLU A 591 15.25 5.57 28.09
C GLU A 591 15.47 5.56 26.57
N THR A 592 15.86 4.42 26.00
CA THR A 592 16.25 4.34 24.58
C THR A 592 15.15 3.81 23.66
N THR A 593 14.24 2.96 24.18
CA THR A 593 13.37 2.14 23.31
C THR A 593 11.89 2.16 23.72
N MET A 594 11.57 2.44 25.00
CA MET A 594 10.20 2.31 25.50
C MET A 594 9.57 3.64 25.93
N ASN A 595 10.35 4.62 26.35
CA ASN A 595 9.84 5.92 26.79
C ASN A 595 9.25 6.69 25.59
N PRO A 596 7.97 7.07 25.61
CA PRO A 596 7.32 7.79 24.52
C PRO A 596 8.00 9.10 24.11
N GLU A 597 8.76 9.75 25.03
CA GLU A 597 9.42 11.03 24.78
C GLU A 597 10.76 10.88 24.04
N THR A 598 11.43 9.72 24.17
CA THR A 598 12.81 9.53 23.66
C THR A 598 12.96 8.41 22.65
N ARG A 599 12.03 7.45 22.62
CA ARG A 599 12.09 6.29 21.73
C ARG A 599 11.85 6.66 20.26
N THR A 600 12.44 5.86 19.38
CA THR A 600 12.15 5.89 17.95
C THR A 600 11.33 4.67 17.57
N LEU A 601 10.16 4.88 16.96
CA LEU A 601 9.32 3.84 16.39
C LEU A 601 9.19 4.04 14.87
N LYS A 602 9.35 2.97 14.11
CA LYS A 602 9.05 2.94 12.68
C LYS A 602 7.64 2.36 12.49
N ARG A 603 6.71 3.17 12.01
CA ARG A 603 5.37 2.70 11.65
C ARG A 603 5.48 1.79 10.43
N ILE A 604 4.73 0.70 10.44
CA ILE A 604 4.62 -0.22 9.31
C ILE A 604 3.44 0.25 8.47
N GLU A 605 3.73 0.60 7.23
CA GLU A 605 2.75 1.08 6.26
C GLU A 605 2.70 0.13 5.07
N LEU A 606 1.57 0.08 4.41
CA LEU A 606 1.33 -0.75 3.24
C LEU A 606 0.94 0.15 2.08
N ASP A 607 1.93 0.49 1.25
CA ASP A 607 1.72 1.34 0.08
C ASP A 607 1.15 0.55 -1.10
N ASP A 608 1.59 -0.71 -1.26
CA ASP A 608 1.21 -1.60 -2.34
C ASP A 608 1.02 -3.03 -1.84
N ALA A 609 -0.23 -3.50 -1.85
CA ALA A 609 -0.58 -4.84 -1.38
C ALA A 609 -0.06 -5.96 -2.31
N VAL A 610 0.02 -5.72 -3.61
CA VAL A 610 0.52 -6.70 -4.59
C VAL A 610 2.02 -6.88 -4.44
N LYS A 611 2.76 -5.77 -4.32
CA LYS A 611 4.20 -5.79 -4.07
C LYS A 611 4.54 -6.44 -2.73
N ALA A 612 3.76 -6.15 -1.69
CA ALA A 612 3.93 -6.79 -0.38
C ALA A 612 3.67 -8.29 -0.45
N ASP A 613 2.59 -8.73 -1.12
CA ASP A 613 2.31 -10.15 -1.32
C ASP A 613 3.45 -10.84 -2.06
N GLU A 614 3.98 -10.22 -3.11
CA GLU A 614 5.12 -10.75 -3.85
C GLU A 614 6.35 -10.92 -2.95
N ILE A 615 6.70 -9.91 -2.17
CA ILE A 615 7.85 -9.95 -1.26
C ILE A 615 7.67 -11.06 -0.21
N PHE A 616 6.48 -11.16 0.41
CA PHE A 616 6.22 -12.25 1.36
C PHE A 616 6.27 -13.62 0.68
N THR A 617 5.73 -13.77 -0.53
CA THR A 617 5.79 -15.01 -1.30
C THR A 617 7.24 -15.40 -1.65
N ILE A 618 8.08 -14.45 -2.04
CA ILE A 618 9.50 -14.68 -2.35
C ILE A 618 10.26 -15.08 -1.07
N LEU A 619 10.15 -14.26 -0.03
CA LEU A 619 10.96 -14.43 1.18
C LEU A 619 10.50 -15.60 2.05
N MET A 620 9.20 -15.81 2.17
CA MET A 620 8.58 -16.73 3.13
C MET A 620 7.92 -17.93 2.47
N GLY A 621 7.70 -17.93 1.16
CA GLY A 621 7.08 -19.01 0.40
C GLY A 621 7.95 -20.28 0.28
N GLU A 622 7.42 -21.30 -0.40
CA GLU A 622 8.09 -22.60 -0.53
C GLU A 622 9.21 -22.60 -1.58
N LYS A 623 9.08 -21.83 -2.66
CA LYS A 623 10.07 -21.77 -3.74
C LYS A 623 11.38 -21.14 -3.25
N VAL A 624 12.48 -21.85 -3.51
CA VAL A 624 13.82 -21.41 -3.09
C VAL A 624 14.46 -20.47 -4.12
N GLU A 625 14.26 -20.75 -5.41
CA GLU A 625 14.90 -20.03 -6.50
C GLU A 625 14.58 -18.52 -6.51
N PRO A 626 13.32 -18.08 -6.41
CA PRO A 626 13.00 -16.64 -6.35
C PRO A 626 13.67 -15.94 -5.16
N ARG A 627 13.77 -16.63 -4.01
CA ARG A 627 14.45 -16.10 -2.81
C ARG A 627 15.95 -15.96 -3.04
N LYS A 628 16.58 -16.92 -3.71
CA LYS A 628 18.00 -16.87 -4.05
C LYS A 628 18.29 -15.71 -5.00
N GLU A 629 17.51 -15.57 -6.05
CA GLU A 629 17.60 -14.46 -7.00
C GLU A 629 17.43 -13.10 -6.30
N PHE A 630 16.44 -12.98 -5.41
CA PHE A 630 16.22 -11.78 -4.61
C PHE A 630 17.45 -11.43 -3.75
N ILE A 631 18.04 -12.41 -3.08
CA ILE A 631 19.26 -12.22 -2.27
C ILE A 631 20.44 -11.77 -3.15
N GLU A 632 20.66 -12.41 -4.31
CA GLU A 632 21.74 -12.07 -5.22
C GLU A 632 21.58 -10.63 -5.79
N GLN A 633 20.38 -10.23 -6.16
CA GLN A 633 20.09 -8.90 -6.69
C GLN A 633 20.28 -7.79 -5.63
N ASN A 634 19.93 -8.08 -4.39
CA ASN A 634 19.97 -7.11 -3.28
C ASN A 634 21.25 -7.17 -2.44
N ALA A 635 22.15 -8.12 -2.69
CA ALA A 635 23.40 -8.28 -1.94
C ALA A 635 24.27 -7.02 -1.93
N LYS A 636 24.25 -6.24 -3.00
CA LYS A 636 25.00 -4.97 -3.13
C LYS A 636 24.55 -3.88 -2.15
N TYR A 637 23.33 -3.97 -1.62
CA TYR A 637 22.78 -3.00 -0.66
C TYR A 637 23.04 -3.38 0.79
N VAL A 638 23.59 -4.58 1.04
CA VAL A 638 23.89 -5.04 2.40
C VAL A 638 25.20 -4.41 2.85
N VAL A 639 25.11 -3.46 3.77
CA VAL A 639 26.26 -2.69 4.28
C VAL A 639 26.91 -3.39 5.48
N ASN A 640 26.16 -4.16 6.27
CA ASN A 640 26.63 -4.85 7.46
C ASN A 640 26.24 -6.32 7.41
N LEU A 641 27.17 -7.19 7.05
CA LEU A 641 27.04 -8.61 7.31
C LEU A 641 27.50 -8.88 8.76
N ASP A 642 26.60 -9.43 9.56
CA ASP A 642 26.94 -9.96 10.88
C ASP A 642 27.63 -11.33 10.65
N VAL A 643 28.96 -11.30 10.45
CA VAL A 643 29.80 -12.49 10.22
C VAL A 643 30.60 -12.79 11.47
#